data_831a7681c25c71b13d72aecc5525da9d
#
_entry.id   831a7681c25c71b13d72aecc5525da9d
#
_cell.length_a   1.000
_cell.length_b   1.000
_cell.length_c   1.000
_cell.angle_alpha   90.00
_cell.angle_beta   90.00
_cell.angle_gamma   90.00
#
_symmetry.space_group_name_H-M   'P 1'
#
loop_
_entity.id
_entity.type
_entity.pdbx_description
1 polymer ?
#
loop_
_entity_poly.entity_id
_entity_poly.type
_entity_poly.pdbx_seq_one_letter_code
_entity_poly.pdbx_strand_id
1 'polypeptide(L)'
;MYHNGAIKKTDKPDTRRLALFYKATLVLCALIVGRLIQIQIFQQEKYSVIAERQYKSEVKLAPERGGIYDRRLRPIAMNVPSYSIIANPRQVKNVPETAAALARHLDLNLQQITAKLQSKKGFEYISRRVSRYAGTQIKMLGLPGIECRIEMNRNYPKGKVGCQLIGFTNIEGEGASGVELTCDEMLQGVTGKAVLQRTASGRRMFQHSDFPVREAENGSHVVLTIDYAMQNIAHKELRRSLQECNADTGTVIIMNPNTGEILAMAVEPSFDPNIPGKFAPSTWRLRAITDLFEPGSTFKLVTMAAVLNEKLRKPTDRVFCENGSFNVMRETIHDVHPYGWLTLHDVLVKSSNIGMAKTAMGIDKSLIYTYARYFGFGSRSGLELRGEENGILNSMERWSGFTPLAMAYGHEVAVTPIQMCNMFSTIANGGRLMRPYIIKEIRDVDQSVVQMTDSKIMHRVISESTADTLANMMADVVKFGTGQKAAIPGTVVCGKTGTARKVRSHGGGYISNQYVANFGGFFPKEQPQYSMYVMIDNPKGSYLGGDVAAPCFRRIASQILFYKGLEVDADEDSVVQQMLVKSVRRSVPNFIGYDRDEAGDMAKQAGIPVSFNDEEGLVIGQTPRSGSMLGNDESVRLTCASNEPNGRQDLVVPQLVGLPVRSALNVLGDRGIRAVVNGSGRVVRQEPVPGRRLRQTEQVLLQCESSIDVRKLIL
;
A
#
# COMPACT_ATOMS: atom_id res chain seq x y z
N MET A 1 34.31 29.62 -115.26
CA MET A 1 35.15 28.50 -114.72
C MET A 1 34.34 27.79 -113.62
N TYR A 2 34.05 26.60 -113.95
CA TYR A 2 33.23 25.71 -113.06
C TYR A 2 34.07 25.14 -111.95
N HIS A 3 33.53 25.10 -110.70
CA HIS A 3 34.10 24.24 -109.65
C HIS A 3 33.06 23.28 -109.16
N ASN A 4 33.33 21.99 -109.36
CA ASN A 4 32.54 20.88 -108.95
C ASN A 4 32.65 20.64 -107.42
N GLY A 5 31.55 20.75 -106.69
CA GLY A 5 31.50 20.38 -105.28
C GLY A 5 31.05 18.93 -105.17
N ALA A 6 31.86 18.12 -104.61
CA ALA A 6 31.62 16.66 -104.35
C ALA A 6 30.62 16.47 -103.23
N ILE A 7 29.52 15.77 -103.50
CA ILE A 7 28.49 15.35 -102.51
C ILE A 7 29.05 14.24 -101.64
N LYS A 8 29.25 14.46 -100.39
CA LYS A 8 29.56 13.45 -99.34
C LYS A 8 28.44 12.42 -99.30
N LYS A 9 28.75 11.18 -99.61
CA LYS A 9 27.84 10.05 -99.35
C LYS A 9 27.55 9.98 -97.79
N THR A 10 26.33 10.12 -97.43
CA THR A 10 25.84 9.85 -96.06
C THR A 10 25.95 8.32 -95.85
N ASP A 11 26.68 7.92 -94.84
CA ASP A 11 26.76 6.55 -94.40
C ASP A 11 25.41 6.04 -94.02
N LYS A 12 24.95 4.96 -94.64
CA LYS A 12 23.70 4.30 -94.24
C LYS A 12 23.87 3.76 -92.82
N PRO A 13 22.95 4.06 -91.91
CA PRO A 13 23.07 3.56 -90.57
C PRO A 13 23.10 2.04 -90.59
N ASP A 14 24.05 1.45 -89.82
CA ASP A 14 24.29 0.00 -89.74
C ASP A 14 23.05 -0.70 -89.16
N THR A 15 22.08 -1.00 -89.98
CA THR A 15 20.76 -1.55 -89.64
C THR A 15 20.82 -2.85 -88.81
N ARG A 16 21.98 -3.61 -89.04
CA ARG A 16 22.20 -4.84 -88.25
C ARG A 16 22.56 -4.51 -86.79
N ARG A 17 23.35 -3.50 -86.50
CA ARG A 17 23.66 -3.09 -85.13
C ARG A 17 22.45 -2.55 -84.44
N LEU A 18 21.66 -1.78 -85.14
CA LEU A 18 20.39 -1.20 -84.58
C LEU A 18 19.38 -2.32 -84.23
N ALA A 19 19.24 -3.35 -85.11
CA ALA A 19 18.41 -4.50 -84.95
C ALA A 19 18.91 -5.38 -83.77
N LEU A 20 20.23 -5.52 -83.60
CA LEU A 20 20.81 -6.23 -82.47
C LEU A 20 20.55 -5.50 -81.14
N PHE A 21 20.69 -4.16 -81.12
CA PHE A 21 20.41 -3.33 -79.96
C PHE A 21 18.90 -3.41 -79.55
N TYR A 22 18.03 -3.39 -80.57
CA TYR A 22 16.59 -3.51 -80.35
C TYR A 22 16.18 -4.86 -79.74
N LYS A 23 16.80 -5.97 -80.27
CA LYS A 23 16.59 -7.31 -79.71
C LYS A 23 17.15 -7.46 -78.29
N ALA A 24 18.30 -6.86 -77.99
CA ALA A 24 18.89 -6.87 -76.65
C ALA A 24 18.01 -6.10 -75.66
N THR A 25 17.49 -4.96 -76.07
CA THR A 25 16.54 -4.15 -75.24
C THR A 25 15.24 -4.91 -74.99
N LEU A 26 14.67 -5.58 -75.99
CA LEU A 26 13.47 -6.41 -75.85
C LEU A 26 13.69 -7.57 -74.88
N VAL A 27 14.83 -8.25 -74.95
CA VAL A 27 15.20 -9.33 -74.02
C VAL A 27 15.36 -8.78 -72.59
N LEU A 28 15.99 -7.60 -72.43
CA LEU A 28 16.14 -6.94 -71.13
C LEU A 28 14.76 -6.56 -70.53
N CYS A 29 13.85 -5.98 -71.35
CA CYS A 29 12.50 -5.67 -70.94
C CYS A 29 11.73 -6.94 -70.52
N ALA A 30 11.83 -8.04 -71.29
CA ALA A 30 11.21 -9.31 -70.95
C ALA A 30 11.72 -9.88 -69.61
N LEU A 31 13.04 -9.78 -69.36
CA LEU A 31 13.62 -10.19 -68.09
C LEU A 31 13.13 -9.35 -66.92
N ILE A 32 13.01 -8.03 -67.12
CA ILE A 32 12.47 -7.10 -66.08
C ILE A 32 11.01 -7.45 -65.81
N VAL A 33 10.17 -7.65 -66.86
CA VAL A 33 8.76 -8.01 -66.71
C VAL A 33 8.64 -9.37 -65.99
N GLY A 34 9.46 -10.37 -66.41
CA GLY A 34 9.48 -11.69 -65.74
C GLY A 34 9.83 -11.57 -64.26
N ARG A 35 10.81 -10.72 -63.95
CA ARG A 35 11.19 -10.45 -62.53
C ARG A 35 10.11 -9.73 -61.77
N LEU A 36 9.40 -8.77 -62.36
CA LEU A 36 8.27 -8.08 -61.76
C LEU A 36 7.13 -9.07 -61.46
N ILE A 37 6.78 -9.94 -62.41
CA ILE A 37 5.78 -11.00 -62.23
C ILE A 37 6.21 -11.91 -61.06
N GLN A 38 7.46 -12.32 -61.03
CA GLN A 38 7.98 -13.14 -59.94
C GLN A 38 7.83 -12.46 -58.58
N ILE A 39 8.15 -11.17 -58.45
CA ILE A 39 8.07 -10.42 -57.21
C ILE A 39 6.61 -10.14 -56.83
N GLN A 40 5.76 -9.71 -57.79
CA GLN A 40 4.41 -9.22 -57.51
C GLN A 40 3.38 -10.35 -57.39
N ILE A 41 3.60 -11.49 -58.05
CA ILE A 41 2.64 -12.63 -58.04
C ILE A 41 3.18 -13.75 -57.14
N PHE A 42 4.37 -14.27 -57.42
CA PHE A 42 4.89 -15.45 -56.72
C PHE A 42 5.54 -15.16 -55.34
N GLN A 43 6.03 -13.95 -55.16
CA GLN A 43 6.68 -13.54 -53.91
C GLN A 43 5.94 -12.44 -53.18
N GLN A 44 4.70 -12.12 -53.55
CA GLN A 44 3.88 -11.04 -52.96
C GLN A 44 3.73 -11.21 -51.46
N GLU A 45 3.37 -12.41 -51.03
CA GLU A 45 3.15 -12.68 -49.59
C GLU A 45 4.45 -12.51 -48.77
N LYS A 46 5.57 -12.97 -49.27
CA LYS A 46 6.89 -12.80 -48.63
C LYS A 46 7.26 -11.33 -48.45
N TYR A 47 7.11 -10.53 -49.51
CA TYR A 47 7.49 -9.12 -49.47
C TYR A 47 6.46 -8.27 -48.73
N SER A 48 5.17 -8.66 -48.74
CA SER A 48 4.12 -8.03 -47.91
C SER A 48 4.42 -8.21 -46.42
N VAL A 49 4.77 -9.40 -45.97
CA VAL A 49 5.15 -9.67 -44.56
C VAL A 49 6.41 -8.89 -44.17
N ILE A 50 7.40 -8.80 -45.05
CA ILE A 50 8.62 -8.01 -44.78
C ILE A 50 8.27 -6.50 -44.67
N ALA A 51 7.48 -6.00 -45.61
CA ALA A 51 7.00 -4.60 -45.60
C ALA A 51 6.20 -4.33 -44.31
N GLU A 52 5.24 -5.20 -43.96
CA GLU A 52 4.48 -5.06 -42.73
C GLU A 52 5.35 -4.93 -41.47
N ARG A 53 6.38 -5.77 -41.36
CA ARG A 53 7.35 -5.70 -40.26
C ARG A 53 8.19 -4.42 -40.24
N GLN A 54 8.36 -3.75 -41.37
CA GLN A 54 9.10 -2.49 -41.44
C GLN A 54 8.29 -1.27 -41.04
N TYR A 55 6.99 -1.24 -41.36
CA TYR A 55 6.15 -0.06 -41.08
C TYR A 55 5.15 -0.26 -39.93
N LYS A 56 4.86 -1.50 -39.52
CA LYS A 56 4.03 -1.78 -38.35
C LYS A 56 4.91 -1.91 -37.09
N SER A 57 4.54 -1.21 -36.04
CA SER A 57 5.15 -1.34 -34.71
C SER A 57 4.05 -1.61 -33.71
N GLU A 58 4.12 -2.76 -33.02
CA GLU A 58 3.24 -3.02 -31.90
C GLU A 58 3.70 -2.23 -30.67
N VAL A 59 2.81 -1.46 -30.09
CA VAL A 59 3.03 -0.74 -28.85
C VAL A 59 2.10 -1.33 -27.79
N LYS A 60 2.67 -1.68 -26.66
CA LYS A 60 1.91 -2.12 -25.47
C LYS A 60 1.29 -0.90 -24.82
N LEU A 61 -0.02 -0.93 -24.60
CA LEU A 61 -0.75 0.05 -23.82
C LEU A 61 -0.78 -0.46 -22.36
N ALA A 62 -0.06 0.22 -21.49
CA ALA A 62 -0.02 -0.16 -20.08
C ALA A 62 -1.34 0.23 -19.40
N PRO A 63 -1.98 -0.71 -18.67
CA PRO A 63 -3.13 -0.38 -17.86
C PRO A 63 -2.72 0.47 -16.65
N GLU A 64 -3.65 1.20 -16.08
CA GLU A 64 -3.46 1.82 -14.78
C GLU A 64 -3.69 0.79 -13.68
N ARG A 65 -2.72 0.66 -12.75
CA ARG A 65 -2.85 -0.22 -11.60
C ARG A 65 -3.94 0.27 -10.67
N GLY A 66 -4.82 -0.62 -10.20
CA GLY A 66 -5.90 -0.29 -9.28
C GLY A 66 -5.40 0.29 -7.95
N GLY A 67 -6.22 1.11 -7.29
CA GLY A 67 -5.93 1.69 -5.98
C GLY A 67 -6.17 0.70 -4.84
N ILE A 68 -5.47 0.90 -3.70
CA ILE A 68 -5.76 0.20 -2.45
C ILE A 68 -6.30 1.23 -1.46
N TYR A 69 -7.43 0.92 -0.84
CA TYR A 69 -8.16 1.80 0.05
C TYR A 69 -8.40 1.14 1.41
N ASP A 70 -8.56 1.95 2.46
CA ASP A 70 -9.06 1.47 3.74
C ASP A 70 -10.60 1.24 3.69
N ARG A 71 -11.17 0.71 4.78
CA ARG A 71 -12.63 0.44 4.89
C ARG A 71 -13.53 1.67 4.72
N ARG A 72 -12.99 2.89 4.78
CA ARG A 72 -13.66 4.18 4.58
C ARG A 72 -13.29 4.83 3.25
N LEU A 73 -12.75 4.06 2.30
CA LEU A 73 -12.31 4.52 0.99
C LEU A 73 -11.22 5.60 1.01
N ARG A 74 -10.42 5.68 2.09
CA ARG A 74 -9.24 6.55 2.13
C ARG A 74 -8.09 5.87 1.40
N PRO A 75 -7.39 6.57 0.48
CA PRO A 75 -6.33 5.94 -0.30
C PRO A 75 -5.13 5.56 0.57
N ILE A 76 -4.68 4.30 0.43
CA ILE A 76 -3.49 3.75 1.06
C ILE A 76 -2.38 3.55 0.02
N ALA A 77 -2.72 3.11 -1.19
CA ALA A 77 -1.82 3.05 -2.32
C ALA A 77 -2.54 3.55 -3.58
N MET A 78 -1.88 4.43 -4.35
CA MET A 78 -2.44 5.04 -5.54
C MET A 78 -1.34 5.34 -6.56
N ASN A 79 -1.72 5.54 -7.82
CA ASN A 79 -0.79 5.95 -8.84
C ASN A 79 -0.70 7.47 -8.90
N VAL A 80 0.51 7.98 -9.07
CA VAL A 80 0.77 9.41 -9.30
C VAL A 80 1.65 9.57 -10.54
N PRO A 81 1.37 10.56 -11.42
CA PRO A 81 2.22 10.80 -12.57
C PRO A 81 3.59 11.30 -12.13
N SER A 82 4.63 10.72 -12.67
CA SER A 82 6.03 11.04 -12.47
C SER A 82 6.72 11.15 -13.84
N TYR A 83 8.00 11.53 -13.86
CA TYR A 83 8.78 11.55 -15.09
C TYR A 83 9.91 10.55 -15.05
N SER A 84 10.11 9.85 -16.16
CA SER A 84 11.35 9.14 -16.47
C SER A 84 12.21 10.02 -17.38
N ILE A 85 13.42 10.31 -16.92
CA ILE A 85 14.40 11.08 -17.67
C ILE A 85 15.25 10.10 -18.46
N ILE A 86 15.15 10.20 -19.78
CA ILE A 86 15.80 9.31 -20.75
C ILE A 86 16.80 10.11 -21.55
N ALA A 87 17.97 9.53 -21.79
CA ALA A 87 18.97 10.11 -22.68
C ALA A 87 19.13 9.25 -23.93
N ASN A 88 19.31 9.89 -25.06
CA ASN A 88 19.97 9.32 -26.22
C ASN A 88 21.41 9.88 -26.26
N PRO A 89 22.40 9.18 -25.70
CA PRO A 89 23.77 9.67 -25.61
C PRO A 89 24.39 10.11 -26.94
N ARG A 90 23.95 9.51 -28.06
CA ARG A 90 24.41 9.87 -29.40
C ARG A 90 23.96 11.27 -29.86
N GLN A 91 22.92 11.81 -29.24
CA GLN A 91 22.34 13.12 -29.57
C GLN A 91 22.72 14.22 -28.59
N VAL A 92 23.39 13.88 -27.48
CA VAL A 92 23.87 14.84 -26.49
C VAL A 92 25.13 15.52 -27.03
N LYS A 93 25.03 16.83 -27.29
CA LYS A 93 26.13 17.61 -27.90
C LYS A 93 27.21 18.01 -26.89
N ASN A 94 26.81 18.39 -25.68
CA ASN A 94 27.72 18.86 -24.61
C ASN A 94 27.42 18.06 -23.33
N VAL A 95 28.18 16.96 -23.11
CA VAL A 95 27.98 16.06 -21.96
C VAL A 95 28.20 16.75 -20.62
N PRO A 96 29.29 17.54 -20.38
CA PRO A 96 29.51 18.17 -19.09
C PRO A 96 28.41 19.16 -18.69
N GLU A 97 27.97 19.98 -19.62
CA GLU A 97 26.92 20.99 -19.38
C GLU A 97 25.55 20.30 -19.13
N THR A 98 25.20 19.32 -19.96
CA THR A 98 23.98 18.53 -19.80
C THR A 98 23.96 17.80 -18.47
N ALA A 99 25.09 17.17 -18.07
CA ALA A 99 25.20 16.48 -16.80
C ALA A 99 25.06 17.45 -15.61
N ALA A 100 25.68 18.61 -15.65
CA ALA A 100 25.58 19.65 -14.63
C ALA A 100 24.15 20.19 -14.52
N ALA A 101 23.47 20.42 -15.65
CA ALA A 101 22.07 20.84 -15.67
C ALA A 101 21.13 19.81 -15.06
N LEU A 102 21.30 18.54 -15.40
CA LEU A 102 20.50 17.44 -14.83
C LEU A 102 20.78 17.24 -13.32
N ALA A 103 22.03 17.33 -12.89
CA ALA A 103 22.42 17.13 -11.49
C ALA A 103 21.78 18.18 -10.54
N ARG A 104 21.45 19.38 -11.03
CA ARG A 104 20.74 20.41 -10.23
C ARG A 104 19.31 20.02 -9.87
N HIS A 105 18.69 19.13 -10.63
CA HIS A 105 17.28 18.76 -10.47
C HIS A 105 17.08 17.30 -10.07
N LEU A 106 18.15 16.48 -10.16
CA LEU A 106 18.13 15.06 -9.81
C LEU A 106 19.01 14.81 -8.59
N ASP A 107 18.53 13.98 -7.68
CA ASP A 107 19.32 13.50 -6.53
C ASP A 107 20.33 12.42 -6.99
N LEU A 108 21.19 12.76 -7.93
CA LEU A 108 22.21 11.89 -8.50
C LEU A 108 23.57 12.57 -8.55
N ASN A 109 24.62 11.78 -8.34
CA ASN A 109 25.99 12.27 -8.46
C ASN A 109 26.30 12.65 -9.93
N LEU A 110 26.97 13.80 -10.13
CA LEU A 110 27.40 14.28 -11.44
C LEU A 110 28.19 13.23 -12.24
N GLN A 111 29.07 12.46 -11.57
CA GLN A 111 29.85 11.41 -12.19
C GLN A 111 28.96 10.28 -12.75
N GLN A 112 27.92 9.90 -12.04
CA GLN A 112 26.96 8.86 -12.49
C GLN A 112 26.18 9.32 -13.72
N ILE A 113 25.73 10.56 -13.74
CA ILE A 113 25.04 11.16 -14.90
C ILE A 113 25.99 11.23 -16.09
N THR A 114 27.21 11.72 -15.89
CA THR A 114 28.23 11.82 -16.94
C THR A 114 28.53 10.46 -17.56
N ALA A 115 28.75 9.43 -16.74
CA ALA A 115 29.02 8.07 -17.23
C ALA A 115 27.86 7.52 -18.08
N LYS A 116 26.60 7.77 -17.70
CA LYS A 116 25.42 7.38 -18.48
C LYS A 116 25.33 8.14 -19.81
N LEU A 117 25.63 9.43 -19.82
CA LEU A 117 25.62 10.27 -21.02
C LEU A 117 26.77 9.98 -22.00
N GLN A 118 27.87 9.42 -21.52
CA GLN A 118 29.01 8.98 -22.36
C GLN A 118 28.85 7.57 -22.94
N SER A 119 27.76 6.87 -22.60
CA SER A 119 27.53 5.52 -23.13
C SER A 119 27.32 5.55 -24.65
N LYS A 120 27.70 4.47 -25.35
CA LYS A 120 27.50 4.32 -26.81
C LYS A 120 26.07 3.90 -27.19
N LYS A 121 25.18 3.77 -26.21
CA LYS A 121 23.80 3.31 -26.41
C LYS A 121 22.96 4.41 -27.09
N GLY A 122 21.90 4.02 -27.79
CA GLY A 122 20.91 4.94 -28.34
C GLY A 122 19.82 5.32 -27.33
N PHE A 123 19.79 4.64 -26.17
CA PHE A 123 18.79 4.80 -25.13
C PHE A 123 19.41 4.45 -23.76
N GLU A 124 19.27 5.35 -22.77
CA GLU A 124 19.73 5.13 -21.40
C GLU A 124 18.81 5.87 -20.41
N TYR A 125 18.34 5.19 -19.37
CA TYR A 125 17.64 5.85 -18.28
C TYR A 125 18.62 6.63 -17.40
N ILE A 126 18.47 7.95 -17.35
CA ILE A 126 19.22 8.78 -16.40
C ILE A 126 18.63 8.59 -15.01
N SER A 127 17.31 8.80 -14.87
CA SER A 127 16.54 8.55 -13.66
C SER A 127 15.10 8.19 -13.98
N ARG A 128 14.51 7.28 -13.21
CA ARG A 128 13.08 6.94 -13.31
C ARG A 128 12.33 7.48 -12.10
N ARG A 129 11.04 7.71 -12.25
CA ARG A 129 10.12 8.12 -11.18
C ARG A 129 10.52 9.44 -10.51
N VAL A 130 11.04 10.36 -11.30
CA VAL A 130 11.37 11.70 -10.85
C VAL A 130 10.09 12.47 -10.56
N SER A 131 10.10 13.30 -9.53
CA SER A 131 8.94 14.11 -9.16
C SER A 131 8.45 14.96 -10.34
N ARG A 132 7.14 15.20 -10.40
CA ARG A 132 6.54 16.03 -11.46
C ARG A 132 7.21 17.41 -11.57
N TYR A 133 7.55 18.00 -10.42
CA TYR A 133 8.24 19.29 -10.38
C TYR A 133 9.62 19.21 -11.06
N ALA A 134 10.50 18.32 -10.62
CA ALA A 134 11.84 18.19 -11.19
C ALA A 134 11.82 17.79 -12.68
N GLY A 135 10.92 16.85 -13.06
CA GLY A 135 10.75 16.47 -14.45
C GLY A 135 10.27 17.60 -15.35
N THR A 136 9.38 18.47 -14.85
CA THR A 136 8.93 19.65 -15.60
C THR A 136 10.06 20.65 -15.76
N GLN A 137 10.87 20.90 -14.72
CA GLN A 137 12.04 21.78 -14.81
C GLN A 137 13.04 21.28 -15.86
N ILE A 138 13.36 19.96 -15.84
CA ILE A 138 14.26 19.35 -16.82
C ILE A 138 13.68 19.46 -18.26
N LYS A 139 12.37 19.24 -18.42
CA LYS A 139 11.68 19.37 -19.71
C LYS A 139 11.77 20.80 -20.27
N MET A 140 11.65 21.80 -19.40
CA MET A 140 11.77 23.22 -19.79
C MET A 140 13.18 23.61 -20.26
N LEU A 141 14.23 22.90 -19.83
CA LEU A 141 15.61 23.17 -20.28
C LEU A 141 15.84 22.82 -21.75
N GLY A 142 14.97 22.02 -22.38
CA GLY A 142 15.04 21.66 -23.79
C GLY A 142 16.37 21.01 -24.22
N LEU A 143 17.00 20.22 -23.34
CA LEU A 143 18.36 19.69 -23.56
C LEU A 143 18.36 18.70 -24.73
N PRO A 144 19.23 18.88 -25.76
CA PRO A 144 19.33 17.97 -26.88
C PRO A 144 19.70 16.54 -26.44
N GLY A 145 18.94 15.55 -26.91
CA GLY A 145 19.16 14.15 -26.55
C GLY A 145 18.58 13.73 -25.20
N ILE A 146 17.88 14.62 -24.47
CA ILE A 146 17.15 14.30 -23.24
C ILE A 146 15.66 14.32 -23.52
N GLU A 147 14.98 13.24 -23.15
CA GLU A 147 13.53 13.06 -23.23
C GLU A 147 12.97 12.90 -21.81
N CYS A 148 11.86 13.58 -21.52
CA CYS A 148 11.10 13.44 -20.28
C CYS A 148 9.80 12.72 -20.60
N ARG A 149 9.70 11.45 -20.24
CA ARG A 149 8.52 10.60 -20.46
C ARG A 149 7.69 10.51 -19.18
N ILE A 150 6.37 10.70 -19.28
CA ILE A 150 5.45 10.47 -18.16
C ILE A 150 5.38 8.98 -17.89
N GLU A 151 5.55 8.59 -16.62
CA GLU A 151 5.44 7.24 -16.12
C GLU A 151 4.62 7.27 -14.82
N MET A 152 3.64 6.37 -14.69
CA MET A 152 2.88 6.25 -13.44
C MET A 152 3.76 5.64 -12.36
N ASN A 153 3.85 6.30 -11.23
CA ASN A 153 4.57 5.83 -10.06
C ASN A 153 3.60 5.42 -8.97
N ARG A 154 3.82 4.26 -8.35
CA ARG A 154 3.07 3.83 -7.18
C ARG A 154 3.45 4.68 -5.98
N ASN A 155 2.46 5.27 -5.34
CA ASN A 155 2.64 6.14 -4.18
C ASN A 155 1.84 5.62 -2.99
N TYR A 156 2.47 5.62 -1.83
CA TYR A 156 1.90 5.20 -0.55
C TYR A 156 1.80 6.42 0.37
N PRO A 157 0.68 7.18 0.32
CA PRO A 157 0.57 8.47 1.02
C PRO A 157 0.61 8.35 2.54
N LYS A 158 0.44 7.14 3.08
CA LYS A 158 0.51 6.88 4.54
C LYS A 158 1.91 6.49 5.02
N GLY A 159 2.88 6.41 4.11
CA GLY A 159 4.28 6.12 4.42
C GLY A 159 4.44 4.83 5.19
N LYS A 160 5.05 4.90 6.37
CA LYS A 160 5.41 3.73 7.19
C LYS A 160 4.23 3.01 7.85
N VAL A 161 3.04 3.62 7.91
CA VAL A 161 1.87 3.07 8.62
C VAL A 161 1.28 1.89 7.85
N GLY A 162 1.38 0.69 8.40
CA GLY A 162 0.90 -0.55 7.78
C GLY A 162 1.72 -1.02 6.59
N CYS A 163 2.96 -0.57 6.45
CA CYS A 163 3.80 -0.82 5.27
C CYS A 163 4.03 -2.30 4.96
N GLN A 164 4.25 -3.16 5.98
CA GLN A 164 4.44 -4.60 5.77
C GLN A 164 3.16 -5.28 5.26
N LEU A 165 2.02 -4.81 5.75
CA LEU A 165 0.71 -5.34 5.35
C LEU A 165 0.38 -4.95 3.92
N ILE A 166 0.52 -3.67 3.59
CA ILE A 166 0.24 -3.15 2.24
C ILE A 166 1.27 -3.67 1.25
N GLY A 167 2.53 -3.70 1.64
CA GLY A 167 3.63 -4.06 0.77
C GLY A 167 4.05 -2.92 -0.15
N PHE A 168 4.71 -3.28 -1.25
CA PHE A 168 5.19 -2.34 -2.25
C PHE A 168 5.31 -3.03 -3.61
N THR A 169 5.44 -2.23 -4.68
CA THR A 169 5.69 -2.72 -6.03
C THR A 169 7.17 -2.59 -6.40
N ASN A 170 7.63 -3.47 -7.29
CA ASN A 170 8.93 -3.33 -7.92
C ASN A 170 8.96 -2.13 -8.91
N ILE A 171 10.09 -1.93 -9.57
CA ILE A 171 10.26 -0.82 -10.52
C ILE A 171 9.41 -1.00 -11.80
N GLU A 172 8.95 -2.19 -12.11
CA GLU A 172 8.07 -2.46 -13.25
C GLU A 172 6.58 -2.34 -12.88
N GLY A 173 6.26 -2.06 -11.61
CA GLY A 173 4.89 -1.89 -11.13
C GLY A 173 4.21 -3.17 -10.68
N GLU A 174 4.95 -4.30 -10.59
CA GLU A 174 4.45 -5.59 -10.11
C GLU A 174 4.52 -5.64 -8.59
N GLY A 175 3.55 -6.28 -7.95
CA GLY A 175 3.51 -6.45 -6.50
C GLY A 175 4.67 -7.30 -5.97
N ALA A 176 5.43 -6.78 -5.00
CA ALA A 176 6.61 -7.44 -4.45
C ALA A 176 6.37 -8.04 -3.05
N SER A 177 5.43 -7.51 -2.29
CA SER A 177 5.08 -8.00 -0.94
C SER A 177 3.66 -7.58 -0.53
N GLY A 178 3.16 -8.14 0.57
CA GLY A 178 1.90 -7.76 1.21
C GLY A 178 0.67 -7.87 0.30
N VAL A 179 -0.28 -6.95 0.47
CA VAL A 179 -1.51 -6.86 -0.35
C VAL A 179 -1.17 -6.60 -1.81
N GLU A 180 -0.16 -5.76 -2.10
CA GLU A 180 0.30 -5.50 -3.47
C GLU A 180 0.66 -6.80 -4.22
N LEU A 181 1.34 -7.74 -3.55
CA LEU A 181 1.68 -9.05 -4.13
C LEU A 181 0.49 -9.99 -4.17
N THR A 182 -0.33 -10.01 -3.11
CA THR A 182 -1.45 -10.94 -3.02
C THR A 182 -2.54 -10.64 -4.04
N CYS A 183 -2.80 -9.34 -4.28
CA CYS A 183 -3.82 -8.86 -5.20
C CYS A 183 -3.24 -8.41 -6.56
N ASP A 184 -1.99 -8.81 -6.89
CA ASP A 184 -1.28 -8.28 -8.05
C ASP A 184 -2.06 -8.46 -9.37
N GLU A 185 -2.59 -9.64 -9.62
CA GLU A 185 -3.37 -9.95 -10.83
C GLU A 185 -4.60 -9.06 -11.00
N MET A 186 -5.30 -8.76 -9.89
CA MET A 186 -6.49 -7.89 -9.91
C MET A 186 -6.10 -6.41 -10.04
N LEU A 187 -5.03 -6.01 -9.36
CA LEU A 187 -4.56 -4.62 -9.36
C LEU A 187 -3.90 -4.23 -10.68
N GLN A 188 -3.22 -5.16 -11.37
CA GLN A 188 -2.39 -4.86 -12.54
C GLN A 188 -3.21 -4.54 -13.79
N GLY A 189 -4.41 -5.11 -13.93
CA GLY A 189 -5.23 -4.98 -15.14
C GLY A 189 -4.67 -5.75 -16.34
N VAL A 190 -5.22 -5.52 -17.51
CA VAL A 190 -4.86 -6.22 -18.73
C VAL A 190 -4.21 -5.27 -19.73
N THR A 191 -2.98 -5.60 -20.14
CA THR A 191 -2.22 -4.81 -21.14
C THR A 191 -2.93 -4.80 -22.48
N GLY A 192 -3.18 -3.61 -23.01
CA GLY A 192 -3.66 -3.38 -24.36
C GLY A 192 -2.53 -3.44 -25.39
N LYS A 193 -2.91 -3.45 -26.67
CA LYS A 193 -1.99 -3.41 -27.80
C LYS A 193 -2.50 -2.43 -28.85
N ALA A 194 -1.65 -1.56 -29.33
CA ALA A 194 -1.91 -0.71 -30.48
C ALA A 194 -0.87 -0.99 -31.56
N VAL A 195 -1.32 -1.08 -32.81
CA VAL A 195 -0.42 -1.16 -33.94
C VAL A 195 -0.28 0.24 -34.54
N LEU A 196 0.94 0.73 -34.58
CA LEU A 196 1.26 2.06 -35.07
C LEU A 196 2.10 1.97 -36.34
N GLN A 197 1.88 2.91 -37.26
CA GLN A 197 2.67 3.01 -38.47
C GLN A 197 3.94 3.83 -38.21
N ARG A 198 5.09 3.27 -38.60
CA ARG A 198 6.39 3.90 -38.52
C ARG A 198 6.70 4.65 -39.81
N THR A 199 7.21 5.86 -39.73
CA THR A 199 7.74 6.54 -40.91
C THR A 199 9.06 5.94 -41.35
N ALA A 200 9.46 6.10 -42.61
CA ALA A 200 10.74 5.63 -43.13
C ALA A 200 11.96 6.18 -42.39
N SER A 201 11.83 7.35 -41.74
CA SER A 201 12.87 7.93 -40.88
C SER A 201 12.87 7.37 -39.44
N GLY A 202 11.93 6.47 -39.11
CA GLY A 202 11.82 5.84 -37.79
C GLY A 202 11.35 6.75 -36.66
N ARG A 203 11.04 8.01 -36.93
CA ARG A 203 10.83 9.06 -35.90
C ARG A 203 9.38 9.35 -35.52
N ARG A 204 8.39 8.96 -36.32
CA ARG A 204 6.98 9.24 -35.98
C ARG A 204 6.13 8.00 -36.17
N MET A 205 5.28 7.76 -35.20
CA MET A 205 4.27 6.74 -35.27
C MET A 205 2.91 7.41 -35.44
N PHE A 206 2.13 6.95 -36.39
CA PHE A 206 0.76 7.41 -36.63
C PHE A 206 -0.17 6.23 -36.40
N GLN A 207 -1.27 6.49 -35.72
CA GLN A 207 -2.37 5.54 -35.65
C GLN A 207 -3.12 5.64 -36.98
N HIS A 208 -3.28 4.52 -37.68
CA HIS A 208 -4.14 4.42 -38.84
C HIS A 208 -5.47 3.80 -38.41
N SER A 209 -6.60 4.29 -38.92
CA SER A 209 -7.95 3.80 -38.57
C SER A 209 -8.13 2.30 -38.78
N ASP A 210 -7.37 1.72 -39.71
CA ASP A 210 -7.51 0.33 -40.14
C ASP A 210 -6.66 -0.65 -39.28
N PHE A 211 -5.88 -0.17 -38.30
CA PHE A 211 -5.12 -1.04 -37.44
C PHE A 211 -5.87 -1.37 -36.15
N PRO A 212 -5.92 -2.66 -35.78
CA PRO A 212 -6.61 -3.07 -34.55
C PRO A 212 -5.95 -2.46 -33.31
N VAL A 213 -6.76 -1.83 -32.48
CA VAL A 213 -6.38 -1.37 -31.15
C VAL A 213 -7.14 -2.23 -30.15
N ARG A 214 -6.42 -2.92 -29.27
CA ARG A 214 -6.99 -3.49 -28.07
C ARG A 214 -6.68 -2.51 -26.93
N GLU A 215 -7.69 -1.86 -26.41
CA GLU A 215 -7.53 -0.96 -25.26
C GLU A 215 -7.01 -1.72 -24.05
N ALA A 216 -6.29 -1.02 -23.19
CA ALA A 216 -5.87 -1.56 -21.91
C ALA A 216 -7.09 -1.57 -20.96
N GLU A 217 -7.25 -2.64 -20.21
CA GLU A 217 -8.25 -2.74 -19.16
C GLU A 217 -7.56 -2.40 -17.83
N ASN A 218 -7.96 -1.32 -17.19
CA ASN A 218 -7.36 -0.88 -15.93
C ASN A 218 -7.63 -1.90 -14.81
N GLY A 219 -6.73 -1.94 -13.84
CA GLY A 219 -6.86 -2.83 -12.70
C GLY A 219 -7.97 -2.42 -11.75
N SER A 220 -8.60 -3.43 -11.12
CA SER A 220 -9.63 -3.24 -10.11
C SER A 220 -9.05 -2.66 -8.82
N HIS A 221 -9.86 -1.90 -8.10
CA HIS A 221 -9.50 -1.35 -6.79
C HIS A 221 -9.75 -2.36 -5.67
N VAL A 222 -8.89 -2.37 -4.67
CA VAL A 222 -9.02 -3.23 -3.48
C VAL A 222 -9.33 -2.38 -2.27
N VAL A 223 -10.43 -2.68 -1.58
CA VAL A 223 -10.82 -2.05 -0.32
C VAL A 223 -10.54 -3.04 0.81
N LEU A 224 -9.76 -2.61 1.79
CA LEU A 224 -9.38 -3.43 2.93
C LEU A 224 -10.36 -3.29 4.10
N THR A 225 -10.38 -4.29 4.99
CA THR A 225 -11.07 -4.22 6.28
C THR A 225 -10.39 -3.24 7.24
N ILE A 226 -9.16 -2.83 6.95
CA ILE A 226 -8.34 -1.95 7.79
C ILE A 226 -9.03 -0.61 8.03
N ASP A 227 -9.11 -0.20 9.29
CA ASP A 227 -9.41 1.18 9.68
C ASP A 227 -8.07 1.92 9.86
N TYR A 228 -7.78 2.88 8.99
CA TYR A 228 -6.50 3.61 9.02
C TYR A 228 -6.25 4.32 10.36
N ALA A 229 -7.28 4.80 11.04
CA ALA A 229 -7.10 5.44 12.34
C ALA A 229 -6.63 4.44 13.40
N MET A 230 -7.26 3.25 13.46
CA MET A 230 -6.83 2.18 14.35
C MET A 230 -5.43 1.66 13.99
N GLN A 231 -5.14 1.51 12.69
CA GLN A 231 -3.82 1.11 12.20
C GLN A 231 -2.74 2.11 12.64
N ASN A 232 -3.01 3.41 12.56
CA ASN A 232 -2.08 4.45 12.97
C ASN A 232 -1.88 4.49 14.49
N ILE A 233 -2.97 4.32 15.27
CA ILE A 233 -2.90 4.21 16.74
C ILE A 233 -2.02 3.01 17.13
N ALA A 234 -2.31 1.83 16.58
CA ALA A 234 -1.55 0.62 16.86
C ALA A 234 -0.05 0.79 16.52
N HIS A 235 0.24 1.35 15.36
CA HIS A 235 1.60 1.60 14.90
C HIS A 235 2.37 2.58 15.81
N LYS A 236 1.73 3.69 16.20
CA LYS A 236 2.32 4.71 17.07
C LYS A 236 2.63 4.16 18.47
N GLU A 237 1.66 3.49 19.08
CA GLU A 237 1.80 2.99 20.44
C GLU A 237 2.74 1.76 20.51
N LEU A 238 2.76 0.92 19.48
CA LEU A 238 3.73 -0.16 19.37
C LEU A 238 5.15 0.40 19.30
N ARG A 239 5.41 1.36 18.42
CA ARG A 239 6.72 2.02 18.31
C ARG A 239 7.15 2.65 19.62
N ARG A 240 6.23 3.35 20.29
CA ARG A 240 6.47 3.93 21.61
C ARG A 240 6.88 2.85 22.62
N SER A 241 6.15 1.75 22.68
CA SER A 241 6.44 0.65 23.59
C SER A 241 7.79 -0.01 23.32
N LEU A 242 8.17 -0.20 22.06
CA LEU A 242 9.48 -0.72 21.71
C LEU A 242 10.61 0.21 22.15
N GLN A 243 10.43 1.51 22.02
CA GLN A 243 11.40 2.50 22.49
C GLN A 243 11.51 2.51 24.01
N GLU A 244 10.38 2.47 24.73
CA GLU A 244 10.33 2.47 26.19
C GLU A 244 11.05 1.27 26.81
N CYS A 245 10.95 0.08 26.19
CA CYS A 245 11.57 -1.15 26.68
C CYS A 245 12.80 -1.60 25.88
N ASN A 246 13.29 -0.79 24.95
CA ASN A 246 14.42 -1.07 24.06
C ASN A 246 14.33 -2.49 23.43
N ALA A 247 13.16 -2.84 22.87
CA ALA A 247 12.90 -4.14 22.28
C ALA A 247 13.31 -4.20 20.81
N ASP A 248 13.56 -5.40 20.31
CA ASP A 248 14.03 -5.61 18.95
C ASP A 248 12.88 -5.43 17.92
N THR A 249 11.74 -6.07 18.16
CA THR A 249 10.60 -6.04 17.26
C THR A 249 9.27 -6.14 18.02
N GLY A 250 8.17 -5.82 17.35
CA GLY A 250 6.84 -6.00 17.92
C GLY A 250 5.75 -6.11 16.88
N THR A 251 4.62 -6.63 17.34
CA THR A 251 3.43 -6.86 16.52
C THR A 251 2.17 -6.54 17.30
N VAL A 252 1.22 -5.86 16.67
CA VAL A 252 -0.14 -5.64 17.17
C VAL A 252 -1.13 -6.05 16.11
N ILE A 253 -2.11 -6.87 16.48
CA ILE A 253 -3.23 -7.24 15.62
C ILE A 253 -4.52 -6.85 16.33
N ILE A 254 -5.44 -6.22 15.60
CA ILE A 254 -6.78 -5.87 16.08
C ILE A 254 -7.78 -6.48 15.12
N MET A 255 -8.71 -7.25 15.64
CA MET A 255 -9.72 -7.97 14.88
C MET A 255 -11.12 -7.69 15.44
N ASN A 256 -12.11 -7.65 14.56
CA ASN A 256 -13.51 -7.75 14.97
C ASN A 256 -13.82 -9.23 15.24
N PRO A 257 -14.09 -9.62 16.50
CA PRO A 257 -14.29 -11.04 16.85
C PRO A 257 -15.54 -11.65 16.21
N ASN A 258 -16.55 -10.84 15.89
CA ASN A 258 -17.83 -11.30 15.37
C ASN A 258 -17.80 -11.56 13.85
N THR A 259 -16.92 -10.89 13.12
CA THR A 259 -16.84 -10.98 11.65
C THR A 259 -15.55 -11.63 11.15
N GLY A 260 -14.47 -11.57 11.91
CA GLY A 260 -13.14 -11.98 11.47
C GLY A 260 -12.38 -10.88 10.70
N GLU A 261 -12.95 -9.68 10.55
CA GLU A 261 -12.27 -8.55 9.92
C GLU A 261 -11.01 -8.15 10.68
N ILE A 262 -9.87 -8.07 9.99
CA ILE A 262 -8.66 -7.46 10.54
C ILE A 262 -8.78 -5.94 10.42
N LEU A 263 -8.90 -5.26 11.55
CA LEU A 263 -9.07 -3.80 11.62
C LEU A 263 -7.74 -3.05 11.63
N ALA A 264 -6.70 -3.68 12.18
CA ALA A 264 -5.33 -3.20 12.16
C ALA A 264 -4.34 -4.35 12.31
N MET A 265 -3.18 -4.22 11.64
CA MET A 265 -2.06 -5.14 11.75
C MET A 265 -0.76 -4.33 11.66
N ALA A 266 -0.19 -3.98 12.81
CA ALA A 266 0.99 -3.16 12.93
C ALA A 266 2.21 -4.02 13.28
N VAL A 267 3.32 -3.77 12.60
CA VAL A 267 4.62 -4.42 12.83
C VAL A 267 5.72 -3.36 12.91
N GLU A 268 6.62 -3.49 13.84
CA GLU A 268 7.83 -2.67 13.98
C GLU A 268 9.07 -3.58 14.07
N PRO A 269 10.21 -3.16 13.51
CA PRO A 269 10.49 -1.91 12.83
C PRO A 269 9.84 -1.81 11.44
N SER A 270 9.33 -0.62 11.11
CA SER A 270 8.67 -0.32 9.85
C SER A 270 9.64 0.26 8.81
N PHE A 271 9.23 0.27 7.55
CA PHE A 271 9.97 0.86 6.43
C PHE A 271 9.06 1.80 5.62
N ASP A 272 9.65 2.61 4.75
CA ASP A 272 8.87 3.44 3.83
C ASP A 272 8.72 2.71 2.48
N PRO A 273 7.48 2.30 2.09
CA PRO A 273 7.24 1.58 0.86
C PRO A 273 7.46 2.42 -0.42
N ASN A 274 7.58 3.75 -0.29
CA ASN A 274 7.97 4.60 -1.42
C ASN A 274 9.46 4.48 -1.77
N ILE A 275 10.30 4.05 -0.83
CA ILE A 275 11.76 3.90 -0.98
C ILE A 275 12.27 2.60 -0.32
N PRO A 276 11.70 1.43 -0.65
CA PRO A 276 11.97 0.18 0.08
C PRO A 276 13.45 -0.23 0.04
N GLY A 277 14.16 0.09 -1.04
CA GLY A 277 15.59 -0.21 -1.18
C GLY A 277 16.51 0.51 -0.21
N LYS A 278 16.04 1.52 0.54
CA LYS A 278 16.80 2.17 1.62
C LYS A 278 16.72 1.43 2.96
N PHE A 279 15.93 0.35 3.05
CA PHE A 279 15.70 -0.41 4.27
C PHE A 279 16.17 -1.85 4.14
N ALA A 280 16.56 -2.46 5.25
CA ALA A 280 16.96 -3.86 5.26
C ALA A 280 15.76 -4.77 4.91
N PRO A 281 15.93 -5.82 4.08
CA PRO A 281 14.84 -6.74 3.71
C PRO A 281 14.11 -7.38 4.90
N SER A 282 14.78 -7.54 6.04
CA SER A 282 14.18 -8.04 7.27
C SER A 282 13.04 -7.17 7.81
N THR A 283 13.00 -5.87 7.44
CA THR A 283 11.93 -4.94 7.82
C THR A 283 10.66 -5.09 6.97
N TRP A 284 10.75 -5.76 5.80
CA TRP A 284 9.60 -5.98 4.92
C TRP A 284 8.71 -7.14 5.39
N ARG A 285 9.24 -7.96 6.28
CA ARG A 285 8.58 -9.17 6.76
C ARG A 285 7.35 -8.84 7.59
N LEU A 286 6.20 -9.41 7.23
CA LEU A 286 4.96 -9.29 7.98
C LEU A 286 4.94 -10.28 9.15
N ARG A 287 5.62 -9.92 10.24
CA ARG A 287 5.83 -10.77 11.41
C ARG A 287 4.55 -11.28 12.05
N ALA A 288 3.45 -10.57 11.87
CA ALA A 288 2.12 -10.97 12.35
C ALA A 288 1.69 -12.37 11.90
N ILE A 289 2.16 -12.82 10.73
CA ILE A 289 1.80 -14.11 10.12
C ILE A 289 3.00 -15.03 9.89
N THR A 290 4.22 -14.50 9.99
CA THR A 290 5.44 -15.25 9.64
C THR A 290 6.32 -15.62 10.83
N ASP A 291 6.19 -14.92 11.97
CA ASP A 291 7.03 -15.19 13.12
C ASP A 291 6.40 -16.27 13.99
N LEU A 292 7.23 -17.25 14.37
CA LEU A 292 6.85 -18.35 15.24
C LEU A 292 7.47 -18.14 16.63
N PHE A 293 6.66 -18.32 17.66
CA PHE A 293 7.09 -18.21 19.05
C PHE A 293 6.28 -19.12 19.96
N GLU A 294 6.82 -19.48 21.11
CA GLU A 294 6.03 -20.17 22.13
C GLU A 294 5.11 -19.16 22.83
N PRO A 295 3.78 -19.41 22.90
CA PRO A 295 2.82 -18.45 23.45
C PRO A 295 2.92 -18.27 24.97
N GLY A 296 3.54 -19.23 25.67
CA GLY A 296 3.60 -19.24 27.12
C GLY A 296 2.20 -19.22 27.76
N SER A 297 2.07 -18.48 28.85
CA SER A 297 0.85 -18.50 29.68
C SER A 297 -0.45 -18.05 28.99
N THR A 298 -0.40 -17.46 27.80
CA THR A 298 -1.63 -17.20 27.03
C THR A 298 -2.26 -18.47 26.50
N PHE A 299 -1.48 -19.51 26.25
CA PHE A 299 -1.99 -20.81 25.81
C PHE A 299 -2.76 -21.57 26.89
N LYS A 300 -2.64 -21.21 28.17
CA LYS A 300 -3.43 -21.79 29.29
C LYS A 300 -4.94 -21.69 29.02
N LEU A 301 -5.37 -20.74 28.20
CA LEU A 301 -6.77 -20.61 27.78
C LEU A 301 -7.24 -21.80 26.96
N VAL A 302 -6.37 -22.43 26.17
CA VAL A 302 -6.71 -23.64 25.40
C VAL A 302 -6.96 -24.80 26.33
N THR A 303 -6.06 -25.03 27.29
CA THR A 303 -6.23 -26.11 28.31
C THR A 303 -7.45 -25.86 29.17
N MET A 304 -7.66 -24.63 29.62
CA MET A 304 -8.83 -24.25 30.40
C MET A 304 -10.14 -24.43 29.61
N ALA A 305 -10.16 -24.04 28.35
CA ALA A 305 -11.27 -24.23 27.44
C ALA A 305 -11.62 -25.72 27.32
N ALA A 306 -10.62 -26.59 27.17
CA ALA A 306 -10.80 -28.03 27.05
C ALA A 306 -11.47 -28.62 28.31
N VAL A 307 -10.93 -28.35 29.49
CA VAL A 307 -11.43 -28.96 30.72
C VAL A 307 -12.80 -28.43 31.13
N LEU A 308 -13.10 -27.19 30.88
CA LEU A 308 -14.39 -26.57 31.18
C LEU A 308 -15.47 -27.01 30.19
N ASN A 309 -15.18 -27.08 28.90
CA ASN A 309 -16.14 -27.44 27.86
C ASN A 309 -16.55 -28.87 27.94
N GLU A 310 -15.61 -29.77 28.28
CA GLU A 310 -15.88 -31.21 28.54
C GLU A 310 -16.42 -31.47 29.95
N LYS A 311 -16.63 -30.40 30.76
CA LYS A 311 -17.14 -30.49 32.15
C LYS A 311 -16.31 -31.38 33.04
N LEU A 312 -15.03 -31.59 32.75
CA LEU A 312 -14.09 -32.39 33.55
C LEU A 312 -13.68 -31.68 34.83
N ARG A 313 -13.72 -30.37 34.82
CA ARG A 313 -13.39 -29.52 35.97
C ARG A 313 -14.36 -28.33 36.05
N LYS A 314 -14.49 -27.78 37.24
CA LYS A 314 -15.21 -26.52 37.53
C LYS A 314 -14.23 -25.43 37.92
N PRO A 315 -14.55 -24.13 37.70
CA PRO A 315 -13.71 -23.04 38.14
C PRO A 315 -13.38 -23.06 39.64
N THR A 316 -14.24 -23.62 40.45
CA THR A 316 -14.12 -23.75 41.92
C THR A 316 -13.26 -24.91 42.38
N ASP A 317 -12.91 -25.88 41.51
CA ASP A 317 -12.08 -27.04 41.87
C ASP A 317 -10.68 -26.55 42.28
N ARG A 318 -10.16 -27.20 43.33
CA ARG A 318 -8.90 -26.79 43.95
C ARG A 318 -7.73 -27.66 43.48
N VAL A 319 -6.58 -27.01 43.25
CA VAL A 319 -5.32 -27.66 42.87
C VAL A 319 -4.23 -27.17 43.83
N PHE A 320 -3.41 -28.07 44.33
CA PHE A 320 -2.26 -27.74 45.17
C PHE A 320 -1.06 -27.44 44.29
N CYS A 321 -0.51 -26.22 44.36
CA CYS A 321 0.55 -25.71 43.50
C CYS A 321 1.97 -25.84 44.10
N GLU A 322 2.19 -26.81 44.98
CA GLU A 322 3.49 -27.25 45.53
C GLU A 322 4.38 -26.12 46.07
N ASN A 323 3.77 -25.07 46.58
CA ASN A 323 4.48 -23.89 47.10
C ASN A 323 5.51 -23.32 46.11
N GLY A 324 5.24 -23.40 44.77
CA GLY A 324 6.02 -22.76 43.72
C GLY A 324 7.08 -23.63 43.04
N SER A 325 7.25 -24.92 43.43
CA SER A 325 8.21 -25.82 42.77
C SER A 325 7.69 -27.24 42.72
N PHE A 326 7.49 -27.79 41.54
CA PHE A 326 6.93 -29.13 41.30
C PHE A 326 7.88 -29.98 40.47
N ASN A 327 8.43 -31.02 41.09
CA ASN A 327 9.29 -32.00 40.42
C ASN A 327 8.43 -33.09 39.80
N VAL A 328 8.49 -33.26 38.48
CA VAL A 328 7.74 -34.29 37.76
C VAL A 328 8.57 -34.85 36.61
N MET A 329 8.67 -36.20 36.55
CA MET A 329 9.43 -36.96 35.53
C MET A 329 10.93 -36.59 35.49
N ARG A 330 11.63 -35.84 35.53
CA ARG A 330 13.02 -35.35 35.52
C ARG A 330 13.11 -33.83 35.31
N GLU A 331 11.96 -33.18 35.26
CA GLU A 331 11.85 -31.77 35.06
C GLU A 331 11.26 -31.09 36.29
N THR A 332 11.60 -29.83 36.49
CA THR A 332 11.04 -29.01 37.57
C THR A 332 10.23 -27.85 36.97
N ILE A 333 8.94 -27.85 37.30
CA ILE A 333 8.05 -26.74 36.90
C ILE A 333 8.04 -25.73 38.04
N HIS A 334 8.25 -24.45 37.68
CA HIS A 334 8.23 -23.35 38.63
C HIS A 334 7.08 -22.38 38.38
N ASP A 335 6.48 -21.92 39.46
CA ASP A 335 5.62 -20.73 39.44
C ASP A 335 6.44 -19.48 39.75
N VAL A 336 5.95 -18.31 39.35
CA VAL A 336 6.60 -17.03 39.64
C VAL A 336 6.56 -16.68 41.14
N HIS A 337 5.49 -17.15 41.80
CA HIS A 337 5.29 -16.98 43.24
C HIS A 337 4.96 -18.31 43.89
N PRO A 338 5.28 -18.53 45.17
CA PRO A 338 4.96 -19.76 45.91
C PRO A 338 3.47 -19.78 46.23
N TYR A 339 2.70 -20.60 45.50
CA TYR A 339 1.29 -20.82 45.76
C TYR A 339 1.06 -22.19 46.40
N GLY A 340 0.18 -22.23 47.40
CA GLY A 340 -0.38 -23.47 47.98
C GLY A 340 -1.61 -23.96 47.20
N TRP A 341 -2.77 -24.01 47.85
CA TRP A 341 -4.04 -24.36 47.22
C TRP A 341 -4.62 -23.19 46.44
N LEU A 342 -4.85 -23.35 45.13
CA LEU A 342 -5.57 -22.42 44.27
C LEU A 342 -6.83 -23.09 43.75
N THR A 343 -7.88 -22.29 43.50
CA THR A 343 -9.00 -22.72 42.67
C THR A 343 -8.54 -22.72 41.19
N LEU A 344 -9.23 -23.47 40.34
CA LEU A 344 -8.91 -23.47 38.91
C LEU A 344 -9.06 -22.07 38.30
N HIS A 345 -10.01 -21.26 38.79
CA HIS A 345 -10.13 -19.84 38.51
C HIS A 345 -8.83 -19.08 38.88
N ASP A 346 -8.33 -19.27 40.11
CA ASP A 346 -7.13 -18.58 40.56
C ASP A 346 -5.87 -19.08 39.84
N VAL A 347 -5.81 -20.35 39.42
CA VAL A 347 -4.71 -20.84 38.55
C VAL A 347 -4.60 -20.01 37.29
N LEU A 348 -5.71 -19.60 36.67
CA LEU A 348 -5.69 -18.72 35.50
C LEU A 348 -5.36 -17.27 35.88
N VAL A 349 -5.99 -16.74 36.95
CA VAL A 349 -5.83 -15.35 37.41
C VAL A 349 -4.39 -15.09 37.85
N LYS A 350 -3.81 -15.98 38.65
CA LYS A 350 -2.43 -15.92 39.16
C LYS A 350 -1.41 -16.45 38.14
N SER A 351 -1.89 -17.07 37.07
CA SER A 351 -1.07 -17.66 36.01
C SER A 351 -0.13 -18.78 36.48
N SER A 352 -0.56 -19.65 37.44
CA SER A 352 0.24 -20.76 37.92
C SER A 352 0.54 -21.78 36.82
N ASN A 353 1.82 -22.11 36.59
CA ASN A 353 2.26 -23.16 35.67
C ASN A 353 2.01 -24.53 36.28
N ILE A 354 2.28 -24.66 37.58
CA ILE A 354 2.11 -25.90 38.33
C ILE A 354 0.64 -26.30 38.39
N GLY A 355 -0.24 -25.33 38.69
CA GLY A 355 -1.68 -25.58 38.71
C GLY A 355 -2.20 -26.01 37.35
N MET A 356 -1.70 -25.45 36.27
CA MET A 356 -2.10 -25.81 34.91
C MET A 356 -1.53 -27.18 34.50
N ALA A 357 -0.27 -27.46 34.76
CA ALA A 357 0.34 -28.76 34.50
C ALA A 357 -0.42 -29.92 35.26
N LYS A 358 -0.76 -29.71 36.54
CA LYS A 358 -1.56 -30.69 37.32
C LYS A 358 -2.98 -30.83 36.78
N THR A 359 -3.56 -29.77 36.25
CA THR A 359 -4.86 -29.87 35.56
C THR A 359 -4.74 -30.76 34.32
N ALA A 360 -3.64 -30.63 33.56
CA ALA A 360 -3.35 -31.48 32.41
C ALA A 360 -3.05 -32.94 32.77
N MET A 361 -2.44 -33.22 33.93
CA MET A 361 -2.20 -34.60 34.41
C MET A 361 -3.49 -35.39 34.65
N GLY A 362 -4.58 -34.67 34.94
CA GLY A 362 -5.88 -35.32 35.26
C GLY A 362 -6.78 -35.53 34.03
N ILE A 363 -6.30 -35.32 32.82
CA ILE A 363 -7.09 -35.43 31.59
C ILE A 363 -6.33 -36.22 30.51
N ASP A 364 -7.10 -36.74 29.53
CA ASP A 364 -6.46 -37.37 28.36
C ASP A 364 -5.63 -36.34 27.58
N LYS A 365 -4.37 -36.68 27.29
CA LYS A 365 -3.45 -35.87 26.51
C LYS A 365 -3.98 -35.47 25.12
N SER A 366 -4.81 -36.34 24.53
CA SER A 366 -5.45 -36.07 23.22
C SER A 366 -6.39 -34.88 23.27
N LEU A 367 -6.93 -34.57 24.45
CA LEU A 367 -7.88 -33.46 24.60
C LEU A 367 -7.19 -32.09 24.38
N ILE A 368 -6.01 -31.89 24.95
CA ILE A 368 -5.24 -30.64 24.76
C ILE A 368 -4.85 -30.46 23.27
N TYR A 369 -4.43 -31.58 22.63
CA TYR A 369 -4.12 -31.57 21.20
C TYR A 369 -5.35 -31.22 20.36
N THR A 370 -6.48 -31.86 20.63
CA THR A 370 -7.74 -31.67 19.91
C THR A 370 -8.22 -30.21 20.02
N TYR A 371 -8.22 -29.64 21.23
CA TYR A 371 -8.61 -28.23 21.41
C TYR A 371 -7.63 -27.27 20.81
N ALA A 372 -6.30 -27.54 20.84
CA ALA A 372 -5.33 -26.76 20.11
C ALA A 372 -5.64 -26.75 18.61
N ARG A 373 -5.98 -27.91 18.03
CA ARG A 373 -6.42 -28.00 16.62
C ARG A 373 -7.73 -27.26 16.36
N TYR A 374 -8.70 -27.38 17.27
CA TYR A 374 -9.97 -26.63 17.12
C TYR A 374 -9.80 -25.12 17.18
N PHE A 375 -8.87 -24.60 17.96
CA PHE A 375 -8.51 -23.18 17.94
C PHE A 375 -7.69 -22.77 16.70
N GLY A 376 -7.34 -23.70 15.82
CA GLY A 376 -6.64 -23.47 14.57
C GLY A 376 -5.11 -23.55 14.67
N PHE A 377 -4.53 -23.91 15.81
CA PHE A 377 -3.08 -24.05 15.95
C PHE A 377 -2.54 -25.21 15.11
N GLY A 378 -1.33 -25.02 14.55
CA GLY A 378 -0.71 -25.97 13.64
C GLY A 378 -1.31 -25.96 12.21
N SER A 379 -2.10 -24.93 11.86
CA SER A 379 -2.67 -24.71 10.52
C SER A 379 -2.71 -23.23 10.22
N ARG A 380 -2.67 -22.87 8.93
CA ARG A 380 -2.89 -21.47 8.50
C ARG A 380 -4.29 -21.02 8.92
N SER A 381 -4.40 -19.75 9.29
CA SER A 381 -5.68 -19.15 9.70
C SER A 381 -6.68 -19.00 8.53
N GLY A 382 -6.17 -19.04 7.29
CA GLY A 382 -6.94 -18.82 6.07
C GLY A 382 -7.03 -17.35 5.66
N LEU A 383 -6.17 -16.50 6.23
CA LEU A 383 -5.97 -15.14 5.76
C LEU A 383 -5.43 -15.15 4.32
N GLU A 384 -5.90 -14.24 3.48
CA GLU A 384 -5.58 -14.24 2.04
C GLU A 384 -4.11 -13.94 1.74
N LEU A 385 -3.34 -13.43 2.70
CA LEU A 385 -1.96 -12.98 2.50
C LEU A 385 -0.99 -14.15 2.26
N ARG A 386 -0.04 -13.94 1.36
CA ARG A 386 1.02 -14.93 1.08
C ARG A 386 2.04 -14.97 2.22
N GLY A 387 2.63 -16.14 2.45
CA GLY A 387 3.70 -16.34 3.42
C GLY A 387 3.23 -16.61 4.86
N GLU A 388 1.95 -16.91 5.08
CA GLU A 388 1.45 -17.32 6.38
C GLU A 388 2.05 -18.67 6.80
N GLU A 389 2.60 -18.73 8.03
CA GLU A 389 3.14 -19.94 8.65
C GLU A 389 2.05 -20.74 9.37
N ASN A 390 2.21 -22.06 9.38
CA ASN A 390 1.25 -22.98 10.01
C ASN A 390 1.33 -22.96 11.55
N GLY A 391 2.44 -22.49 12.13
CA GLY A 391 2.78 -22.84 13.49
C GLY A 391 3.37 -24.27 13.59
N ILE A 392 3.82 -24.66 14.78
CA ILE A 392 4.34 -25.99 15.04
C ILE A 392 3.51 -26.59 16.16
N LEU A 393 2.75 -27.62 15.83
CA LEU A 393 2.01 -28.47 16.74
C LEU A 393 2.35 -29.93 16.39
N ASN A 394 3.29 -30.51 17.12
CA ASN A 394 3.75 -31.88 16.87
C ASN A 394 2.61 -32.88 17.07
N SER A 395 2.58 -33.89 16.23
CA SER A 395 1.62 -35.01 16.39
C SER A 395 1.91 -35.78 17.69
N MET A 396 0.88 -36.39 18.25
CA MET A 396 0.94 -37.08 19.57
C MET A 396 1.95 -38.23 19.63
N GLU A 397 2.28 -38.83 18.47
CA GLU A 397 3.30 -39.88 18.35
C GLU A 397 4.72 -39.37 18.68
N ARG A 398 4.94 -38.07 18.51
CA ARG A 398 6.23 -37.40 18.81
C ARG A 398 6.29 -36.84 20.23
N TRP A 399 5.22 -36.97 21.01
CA TRP A 399 5.18 -36.40 22.35
C TRP A 399 5.96 -37.26 23.35
N SER A 400 6.75 -36.60 24.17
CA SER A 400 7.32 -37.16 25.38
C SER A 400 6.24 -37.26 26.46
N GLY A 401 6.52 -37.96 27.54
CA GLY A 401 5.63 -37.96 28.70
C GLY A 401 5.44 -36.55 29.31
N PHE A 402 6.39 -35.67 29.15
CA PHE A 402 6.36 -34.30 29.67
C PHE A 402 5.61 -33.31 28.73
N THR A 403 5.55 -33.58 27.42
CA THR A 403 4.94 -32.68 26.41
C THR A 403 3.52 -32.23 26.79
N PRO A 404 2.58 -33.09 27.26
CA PRO A 404 1.24 -32.64 27.65
C PRO A 404 1.25 -31.60 28.77
N LEU A 405 2.19 -31.74 29.73
CA LEU A 405 2.34 -30.83 30.85
C LEU A 405 2.93 -29.46 30.36
N ALA A 406 3.98 -29.51 29.55
CA ALA A 406 4.62 -28.35 29.00
C ALA A 406 3.64 -27.57 28.11
N MET A 407 2.94 -28.26 27.24
CA MET A 407 1.96 -27.68 26.33
C MET A 407 0.79 -27.03 27.06
N ALA A 408 0.36 -27.59 28.22
CA ALA A 408 -0.71 -27.03 29.01
C ALA A 408 -0.50 -25.57 29.43
N TYR A 409 0.77 -25.14 29.60
CA TYR A 409 1.10 -23.74 29.89
C TYR A 409 1.87 -23.04 28.77
N GLY A 410 1.87 -23.61 27.53
CA GLY A 410 2.28 -22.97 26.29
C GLY A 410 3.75 -23.09 25.91
N HIS A 411 4.39 -24.18 26.29
CA HIS A 411 5.69 -24.62 25.80
C HIS A 411 5.56 -25.81 24.84
N GLU A 412 6.59 -26.12 24.08
CA GLU A 412 6.62 -27.19 23.06
C GLU A 412 5.55 -27.04 21.97
N VAL A 413 5.00 -25.83 21.81
CA VAL A 413 4.10 -25.42 20.73
C VAL A 413 4.56 -24.09 20.20
N ALA A 414 4.66 -23.93 18.89
CA ALA A 414 4.99 -22.63 18.28
C ALA A 414 3.81 -22.11 17.46
N VAL A 415 3.47 -20.85 17.67
CA VAL A 415 2.28 -20.20 17.10
C VAL A 415 2.65 -18.90 16.41
N THR A 416 1.76 -18.42 15.55
CA THR A 416 1.86 -17.07 14.99
C THR A 416 1.03 -16.07 15.79
N PRO A 417 1.37 -14.76 15.75
CA PRO A 417 0.54 -13.74 16.40
C PRO A 417 -0.92 -13.72 15.92
N ILE A 418 -1.18 -13.99 14.62
CA ILE A 418 -2.55 -14.05 14.10
C ILE A 418 -3.34 -15.23 14.68
N GLN A 419 -2.73 -16.40 14.87
CA GLN A 419 -3.38 -17.54 15.51
C GLN A 419 -3.77 -17.21 16.96
N MET A 420 -2.89 -16.52 17.68
CA MET A 420 -3.20 -16.06 19.04
C MET A 420 -4.36 -15.06 19.06
N CYS A 421 -4.34 -14.05 18.19
CA CYS A 421 -5.45 -13.10 18.09
C CYS A 421 -6.77 -13.79 17.78
N ASN A 422 -6.76 -14.76 16.87
CA ASN A 422 -7.96 -15.53 16.50
C ASN A 422 -8.49 -16.40 17.65
N MET A 423 -7.61 -16.97 18.49
CA MET A 423 -8.00 -17.67 19.71
C MET A 423 -8.75 -16.74 20.68
N PHE A 424 -8.24 -15.52 20.92
CA PHE A 424 -8.92 -14.54 21.76
C PHE A 424 -10.25 -14.10 21.15
N SER A 425 -10.31 -13.91 19.83
CA SER A 425 -11.54 -13.63 19.08
C SER A 425 -12.57 -14.75 19.25
N THR A 426 -12.15 -16.01 19.22
CA THR A 426 -13.02 -17.17 19.39
C THR A 426 -13.70 -17.17 20.75
N ILE A 427 -12.96 -16.84 21.81
CA ILE A 427 -13.54 -16.72 23.16
C ILE A 427 -14.50 -15.53 23.21
N ALA A 428 -14.13 -14.38 22.63
CA ALA A 428 -14.91 -13.16 22.62
C ALA A 428 -16.28 -13.29 21.94
N ASN A 429 -16.40 -14.12 20.90
CA ASN A 429 -17.64 -14.26 20.12
C ASN A 429 -18.49 -15.48 20.48
N GLY A 430 -18.37 -15.98 21.72
CA GLY A 430 -19.13 -17.15 22.19
C GLY A 430 -18.67 -18.48 21.63
N GLY A 431 -17.37 -18.63 21.35
CA GLY A 431 -16.73 -19.88 21.00
C GLY A 431 -16.73 -20.27 19.54
N ARG A 432 -17.00 -19.36 18.62
CA ARG A 432 -16.98 -19.59 17.16
C ARG A 432 -15.65 -19.14 16.57
N LEU A 433 -14.92 -20.06 15.92
CA LEU A 433 -13.71 -19.72 15.16
C LEU A 433 -14.11 -19.06 13.85
N MET A 434 -13.74 -17.79 13.68
CA MET A 434 -13.96 -17.07 12.46
C MET A 434 -12.74 -17.20 11.53
N ARG A 435 -12.98 -17.23 10.21
CA ARG A 435 -11.89 -17.04 9.24
C ARG A 435 -11.49 -15.57 9.25
N PRO A 436 -10.22 -15.23 9.59
CA PRO A 436 -9.76 -13.87 9.47
C PRO A 436 -9.65 -13.46 7.99
N TYR A 437 -9.97 -12.19 7.66
CA TYR A 437 -9.82 -11.67 6.32
C TYR A 437 -9.47 -10.19 6.34
N ILE A 438 -8.86 -9.75 5.23
CA ILE A 438 -8.35 -8.39 5.09
C ILE A 438 -8.88 -7.68 3.85
N ILE A 439 -9.28 -8.41 2.82
CA ILE A 439 -9.91 -7.87 1.63
C ILE A 439 -11.41 -7.78 1.90
N LYS A 440 -11.93 -6.56 2.01
CA LYS A 440 -13.34 -6.32 2.25
C LYS A 440 -14.15 -6.43 0.97
N GLU A 441 -13.72 -5.71 -0.07
CA GLU A 441 -14.38 -5.69 -1.36
C GLU A 441 -13.42 -5.35 -2.48
N ILE A 442 -13.76 -5.79 -3.68
CA ILE A 442 -13.09 -5.43 -4.92
C ILE A 442 -14.04 -4.54 -5.70
N ARG A 443 -13.54 -3.43 -6.21
CA ARG A 443 -14.29 -2.46 -6.99
C ARG A 443 -13.70 -2.31 -8.38
N ASP A 444 -14.55 -2.08 -9.34
CA ASP A 444 -14.12 -1.72 -10.69
C ASP A 444 -13.63 -0.26 -10.76
N VAL A 445 -13.13 0.14 -11.92
CA VAL A 445 -12.62 1.49 -12.19
C VAL A 445 -13.67 2.58 -11.94
N ASP A 446 -14.93 2.29 -12.20
CA ASP A 446 -16.08 3.18 -11.95
C ASP A 446 -16.55 3.19 -10.49
N GLN A 447 -15.84 2.52 -9.58
CA GLN A 447 -16.12 2.35 -8.14
C GLN A 447 -17.32 1.42 -7.85
N SER A 448 -17.89 0.73 -8.82
CA SER A 448 -18.91 -0.30 -8.59
C SER A 448 -18.30 -1.50 -7.87
N VAL A 449 -19.06 -2.13 -6.97
CA VAL A 449 -18.60 -3.30 -6.22
C VAL A 449 -18.72 -4.54 -7.11
N VAL A 450 -17.59 -5.15 -7.45
CA VAL A 450 -17.52 -6.39 -8.22
C VAL A 450 -17.62 -7.62 -7.33
N GLN A 451 -16.97 -7.56 -6.17
CA GLN A 451 -16.93 -8.66 -5.22
C GLN A 451 -16.90 -8.13 -3.78
N MET A 452 -17.62 -8.80 -2.88
CA MET A 452 -17.59 -8.55 -1.43
C MET A 452 -17.18 -9.83 -0.73
N THR A 453 -16.36 -9.70 0.32
CA THR A 453 -15.98 -10.84 1.15
C THR A 453 -16.97 -10.99 2.28
N ASP A 454 -17.58 -12.16 2.38
CA ASP A 454 -18.48 -12.52 3.47
C ASP A 454 -17.72 -13.03 4.68
N SER A 455 -18.24 -12.68 5.86
CA SER A 455 -17.80 -13.23 7.13
C SER A 455 -18.07 -14.74 7.17
N LYS A 456 -17.07 -15.56 7.56
CA LYS A 456 -17.19 -17.02 7.55
C LYS A 456 -16.86 -17.61 8.93
N ILE A 457 -17.82 -18.31 9.51
CA ILE A 457 -17.60 -19.20 10.66
C ILE A 457 -16.95 -20.48 10.15
N MET A 458 -15.79 -20.83 10.67
CA MET A 458 -15.13 -22.09 10.36
C MET A 458 -15.80 -23.25 11.10
N HIS A 459 -15.92 -23.14 12.40
CA HIS A 459 -16.66 -24.07 13.26
C HIS A 459 -16.80 -23.48 14.68
N ARG A 460 -17.55 -24.16 15.54
CA ARG A 460 -17.63 -23.85 16.98
C ARG A 460 -16.58 -24.67 17.73
N VAL A 461 -15.73 -23.98 18.49
CA VAL A 461 -14.65 -24.58 19.30
C VAL A 461 -15.15 -24.96 20.69
N ILE A 462 -15.88 -24.05 21.34
CA ILE A 462 -16.44 -24.21 22.69
C ILE A 462 -17.89 -23.72 22.72
N SER A 463 -18.62 -24.15 23.72
CA SER A 463 -19.97 -23.66 23.99
C SER A 463 -19.95 -22.20 24.44
N GLU A 464 -21.06 -21.51 24.24
CA GLU A 464 -21.21 -20.11 24.64
C GLU A 464 -21.02 -19.94 26.16
N SER A 465 -21.59 -20.86 26.94
CA SER A 465 -21.44 -20.86 28.41
C SER A 465 -19.99 -21.07 28.86
N THR A 466 -19.20 -21.85 28.12
CA THR A 466 -17.77 -22.02 28.40
C THR A 466 -17.00 -20.72 28.01
N ALA A 467 -17.36 -20.12 26.91
CA ALA A 467 -16.77 -18.85 26.49
C ALA A 467 -17.04 -17.74 27.52
N ASP A 468 -18.26 -17.62 28.01
CA ASP A 468 -18.64 -16.66 29.07
C ASP A 468 -17.88 -16.92 30.38
N THR A 469 -17.73 -18.20 30.74
CA THR A 469 -16.96 -18.59 31.96
C THR A 469 -15.50 -18.15 31.80
N LEU A 470 -14.88 -18.41 30.64
CA LEU A 470 -13.52 -17.96 30.34
C LEU A 470 -13.42 -16.43 30.32
N ALA A 471 -14.37 -15.74 29.72
CA ALA A 471 -14.42 -14.28 29.69
C ALA A 471 -14.45 -13.67 31.11
N ASN A 472 -15.25 -14.27 32.01
CA ASN A 472 -15.28 -13.86 33.44
C ASN A 472 -13.91 -14.06 34.10
N MET A 473 -13.30 -15.23 33.92
CA MET A 473 -11.97 -15.52 34.47
C MET A 473 -10.91 -14.56 33.88
N MET A 474 -10.97 -14.26 32.58
CA MET A 474 -10.06 -13.31 31.91
C MET A 474 -10.28 -11.86 32.36
N ALA A 475 -11.49 -11.45 32.70
CA ALA A 475 -11.77 -10.15 33.31
C ALA A 475 -11.08 -10.05 34.69
N ASP A 476 -11.13 -11.12 35.48
CA ASP A 476 -10.47 -11.16 36.78
C ASP A 476 -8.92 -11.22 36.68
N VAL A 477 -8.36 -11.76 35.59
CA VAL A 477 -6.91 -11.61 35.29
C VAL A 477 -6.52 -10.16 35.17
N VAL A 478 -7.38 -9.32 34.54
CA VAL A 478 -7.13 -7.89 34.39
C VAL A 478 -7.42 -7.12 35.68
N LYS A 479 -8.45 -7.53 36.42
CA LYS A 479 -8.86 -6.83 37.63
C LYS A 479 -7.97 -7.14 38.84
N PHE A 480 -7.61 -8.40 39.05
CA PHE A 480 -6.94 -8.88 40.25
C PHE A 480 -5.64 -9.67 40.00
N GLY A 481 -5.36 -10.00 38.73
CA GLY A 481 -4.28 -10.90 38.34
C GLY A 481 -3.08 -10.21 37.73
N THR A 482 -2.43 -10.95 36.83
CA THR A 482 -1.18 -10.50 36.17
C THR A 482 -1.38 -9.43 35.09
N GLY A 483 -2.63 -9.16 34.72
CA GLY A 483 -3.01 -8.23 33.61
C GLY A 483 -3.45 -6.85 34.04
N GLN A 484 -3.28 -6.43 35.30
CA GLN A 484 -3.84 -5.18 35.86
C GLN A 484 -3.48 -3.91 35.04
N LYS A 485 -2.28 -3.87 34.44
CA LYS A 485 -1.85 -2.73 33.61
C LYS A 485 -2.59 -2.62 32.27
N ALA A 486 -3.45 -3.59 31.92
CA ALA A 486 -4.35 -3.50 30.77
C ALA A 486 -5.74 -2.94 31.13
N ALA A 487 -6.03 -2.70 32.42
CA ALA A 487 -7.32 -2.18 32.86
C ALA A 487 -7.60 -0.79 32.27
N ILE A 488 -8.83 -0.58 31.82
CA ILE A 488 -9.31 0.69 31.25
C ILE A 488 -10.48 1.17 32.12
N PRO A 489 -10.44 2.39 32.66
CA PRO A 489 -11.56 2.96 33.39
C PRO A 489 -12.85 2.94 32.55
N GLY A 490 -13.98 2.61 33.17
CA GLY A 490 -15.28 2.57 32.48
C GLY A 490 -15.50 1.40 31.52
N THR A 491 -14.49 0.53 31.28
CA THR A 491 -14.61 -0.60 30.33
C THR A 491 -14.03 -1.88 30.91
N VAL A 492 -14.79 -2.97 30.89
CA VAL A 492 -14.28 -4.26 31.32
C VAL A 492 -13.47 -4.92 30.18
N VAL A 493 -12.18 -5.10 30.44
CA VAL A 493 -11.25 -5.79 29.54
C VAL A 493 -11.10 -7.24 29.99
N CYS A 494 -11.25 -8.17 29.06
CA CYS A 494 -10.91 -9.58 29.25
C CYS A 494 -9.54 -9.86 28.63
N GLY A 495 -8.57 -10.37 29.39
CA GLY A 495 -7.24 -10.56 28.84
C GLY A 495 -6.37 -11.57 29.58
N LYS A 496 -5.24 -11.92 28.98
CA LYS A 496 -4.23 -12.83 29.54
C LYS A 496 -2.82 -12.41 29.15
N THR A 497 -1.94 -12.37 30.12
CA THR A 497 -0.48 -12.15 29.92
C THR A 497 0.21 -13.43 29.51
N GLY A 498 1.23 -13.30 28.68
CA GLY A 498 2.19 -14.35 28.35
C GLY A 498 3.62 -13.83 28.39
N THR A 499 4.51 -14.70 28.80
CA THR A 499 5.95 -14.51 28.77
C THR A 499 6.60 -15.84 28.43
N ALA A 500 7.35 -15.90 27.36
CA ALA A 500 8.06 -17.09 26.95
C ALA A 500 9.53 -16.79 26.69
N ARG A 501 10.40 -17.76 26.90
CA ARG A 501 11.81 -17.67 26.50
C ARG A 501 11.92 -17.84 25.00
N LYS A 502 12.84 -17.12 24.39
CA LYS A 502 13.09 -17.23 22.96
C LYS A 502 13.80 -18.54 22.62
N VAL A 503 13.20 -19.34 21.72
CA VAL A 503 13.77 -20.59 21.26
C VAL A 503 14.91 -20.32 20.27
N ARG A 504 15.97 -21.14 20.30
CA ARG A 504 17.06 -21.09 19.32
C ARG A 504 16.57 -21.59 17.96
N SER A 505 16.97 -20.90 16.90
CA SER A 505 16.64 -21.30 15.53
C SER A 505 17.34 -22.60 15.07
N HIS A 506 18.48 -22.96 15.73
CA HIS A 506 19.24 -24.18 15.43
C HIS A 506 19.77 -24.78 16.75
N GLY A 507 19.75 -26.10 16.87
CA GLY A 507 20.35 -26.84 17.98
C GLY A 507 19.48 -27.03 19.22
N GLY A 508 18.22 -26.58 19.19
CA GLY A 508 17.27 -26.76 20.32
C GLY A 508 17.58 -25.90 21.57
N GLY A 509 16.62 -25.84 22.51
CA GLY A 509 16.73 -25.08 23.74
C GLY A 509 16.47 -23.58 23.61
N TYR A 510 16.74 -22.83 24.68
CA TYR A 510 16.39 -21.41 24.77
C TYR A 510 17.61 -20.50 24.67
N ILE A 511 17.40 -19.28 24.21
CA ILE A 511 18.43 -18.23 24.24
C ILE A 511 18.39 -17.57 25.63
N SER A 512 19.55 -17.48 26.26
CA SER A 512 19.68 -16.87 27.60
C SER A 512 19.25 -15.39 27.55
N ASN A 513 18.45 -14.96 28.53
CA ASN A 513 18.01 -13.59 28.72
C ASN A 513 17.25 -12.96 27.52
N GLN A 514 16.67 -13.77 26.65
CA GLN A 514 15.80 -13.30 25.59
C GLN A 514 14.37 -13.87 25.77
N TYR A 515 13.42 -12.96 25.73
CA TYR A 515 12.01 -13.28 26.01
C TYR A 515 11.09 -12.68 24.95
N VAL A 516 9.92 -13.28 24.81
CA VAL A 516 8.78 -12.72 24.08
C VAL A 516 7.72 -12.38 25.12
N ALA A 517 7.47 -11.08 25.29
CA ALA A 517 6.42 -10.55 26.14
C ALA A 517 5.14 -10.38 25.31
N ASN A 518 4.01 -10.90 25.80
CA ASN A 518 2.77 -10.78 25.06
C ASN A 518 1.57 -10.55 25.98
N PHE A 519 0.53 -9.94 25.42
CA PHE A 519 -0.77 -9.76 26.03
C PHE A 519 -1.85 -9.86 24.96
N GLY A 520 -2.83 -10.71 25.18
CA GLY A 520 -4.00 -10.80 24.32
C GLY A 520 -5.29 -10.62 25.11
N GLY A 521 -6.31 -10.11 24.45
CA GLY A 521 -7.61 -9.90 25.10
C GLY A 521 -8.64 -9.30 24.15
N PHE A 522 -9.79 -8.97 24.72
CA PHE A 522 -10.89 -8.35 24.00
C PHE A 522 -11.64 -7.36 24.90
N PHE A 523 -12.33 -6.43 24.26
CA PHE A 523 -13.11 -5.39 24.93
C PHE A 523 -14.21 -4.82 24.00
N PRO A 524 -15.30 -4.20 24.56
CA PRO A 524 -15.80 -4.40 25.93
C PRO A 524 -16.21 -5.86 26.16
N LYS A 525 -16.29 -6.29 27.44
CA LYS A 525 -16.66 -7.68 27.76
C LYS A 525 -18.11 -8.01 27.38
N GLU A 526 -19.05 -7.09 27.67
CA GLU A 526 -20.48 -7.32 27.51
C GLU A 526 -20.89 -7.47 26.05
N GLN A 527 -20.26 -6.70 25.16
CA GLN A 527 -20.43 -6.75 23.69
C GLN A 527 -19.08 -6.64 23.01
N PRO A 528 -18.33 -7.73 22.91
CA PRO A 528 -16.99 -7.71 22.33
C PRO A 528 -16.98 -7.21 20.89
N GLN A 529 -16.36 -6.04 20.68
CA GLN A 529 -16.20 -5.43 19.37
C GLN A 529 -14.78 -5.55 18.84
N TYR A 530 -13.81 -5.69 19.77
CA TYR A 530 -12.39 -5.72 19.44
C TYR A 530 -11.70 -6.82 20.21
N SER A 531 -11.05 -7.74 19.52
CA SER A 531 -9.99 -8.57 20.07
C SER A 531 -8.64 -8.03 19.61
N MET A 532 -7.67 -8.03 20.51
CA MET A 532 -6.34 -7.48 20.24
C MET A 532 -5.26 -8.36 20.83
N TYR A 533 -4.18 -8.53 20.06
CA TYR A 533 -2.99 -9.23 20.51
C TYR A 533 -1.76 -8.34 20.33
N VAL A 534 -1.00 -8.17 21.39
CA VAL A 534 0.23 -7.40 21.44
C VAL A 534 1.39 -8.33 21.77
N MET A 535 2.42 -8.35 20.92
CA MET A 535 3.66 -9.09 21.11
C MET A 535 4.84 -8.15 21.04
N ILE A 536 5.74 -8.23 21.98
CA ILE A 536 7.00 -7.45 22.03
C ILE A 536 8.15 -8.45 22.20
N ASP A 537 9.04 -8.48 21.22
CA ASP A 537 10.13 -9.43 21.14
C ASP A 537 11.41 -8.84 21.73
N ASN A 538 12.01 -9.57 22.63
CA ASN A 538 13.29 -9.28 23.27
C ASN A 538 13.36 -7.90 23.97
N PRO A 539 12.36 -7.54 24.83
CA PRO A 539 12.43 -6.32 25.61
C PRO A 539 13.62 -6.38 26.60
N LYS A 540 14.21 -5.22 26.86
CA LYS A 540 15.29 -5.06 27.84
C LYS A 540 14.73 -4.50 29.15
N GLY A 541 15.30 -4.89 30.28
CA GLY A 541 14.77 -4.55 31.60
C GLY A 541 13.65 -5.51 32.01
N SER A 542 12.40 -5.04 32.14
CA SER A 542 11.27 -5.94 32.37
C SER A 542 10.92 -6.72 31.12
N TYR A 543 10.68 -8.02 31.29
CA TYR A 543 10.33 -8.95 30.21
C TYR A 543 8.94 -9.59 30.41
N LEU A 544 8.24 -9.23 31.49
CA LEU A 544 6.93 -9.78 31.78
C LEU A 544 5.86 -9.15 30.87
N GLY A 545 4.99 -9.98 30.29
CA GLY A 545 3.89 -9.49 29.40
C GLY A 545 2.96 -8.50 30.10
N GLY A 546 2.76 -8.65 31.40
CA GLY A 546 2.00 -7.70 32.23
C GLY A 546 2.63 -6.32 32.37
N ASP A 547 3.97 -6.24 32.29
CA ASP A 547 4.70 -4.97 32.45
C ASP A 547 4.96 -4.28 31.12
N VAL A 548 5.10 -5.02 30.03
CA VAL A 548 5.54 -4.52 28.73
C VAL A 548 4.39 -4.47 27.71
N ALA A 549 3.69 -5.59 27.52
CA ALA A 549 2.64 -5.69 26.50
C ALA A 549 1.28 -5.17 26.99
N ALA A 550 0.92 -5.38 28.25
CA ALA A 550 -0.37 -4.92 28.80
C ALA A 550 -0.51 -3.38 28.81
N PRO A 551 0.51 -2.56 29.15
CA PRO A 551 0.40 -1.10 28.99
C PRO A 551 0.21 -0.65 27.56
N CYS A 552 0.88 -1.31 26.59
CA CYS A 552 0.69 -1.05 25.17
C CYS A 552 -0.75 -1.33 24.73
N PHE A 553 -1.29 -2.49 25.15
CA PHE A 553 -2.69 -2.86 24.92
C PHE A 553 -3.64 -1.80 25.47
N ARG A 554 -3.48 -1.38 26.74
CA ARG A 554 -4.31 -0.35 27.37
C ARG A 554 -4.30 0.95 26.56
N ARG A 555 -3.14 1.47 26.18
CA ARG A 555 -3.02 2.73 25.44
C ARG A 555 -3.72 2.65 24.07
N ILE A 556 -3.56 1.55 23.35
CA ILE A 556 -4.22 1.33 22.07
C ILE A 556 -5.73 1.23 22.26
N ALA A 557 -6.19 0.41 23.21
CA ALA A 557 -7.61 0.17 23.43
C ALA A 557 -8.33 1.45 23.90
N SER A 558 -7.75 2.23 24.82
CA SER A 558 -8.32 3.51 25.26
C SER A 558 -8.46 4.51 24.11
N GLN A 559 -7.46 4.62 23.23
CA GLN A 559 -7.53 5.50 22.05
C GLN A 559 -8.57 5.02 21.02
N ILE A 560 -8.76 3.71 20.88
CA ILE A 560 -9.79 3.14 19.99
C ILE A 560 -11.20 3.45 20.55
N LEU A 561 -11.42 3.24 21.84
CA LEU A 561 -12.70 3.54 22.49
C LEU A 561 -13.04 5.02 22.35
N PHE A 562 -12.10 5.91 22.62
CA PHE A 562 -12.25 7.34 22.40
C PHE A 562 -12.58 7.68 20.93
N TYR A 563 -11.84 7.12 19.98
CA TYR A 563 -12.08 7.31 18.54
C TYR A 563 -13.48 6.87 18.10
N LYS A 564 -14.06 5.89 18.78
CA LYS A 564 -15.40 5.39 18.51
C LYS A 564 -16.50 6.11 19.28
N GLY A 565 -16.17 7.10 20.11
CA GLY A 565 -17.10 7.86 20.92
C GLY A 565 -17.70 7.06 22.08
N LEU A 566 -17.04 5.99 22.50
CA LEU A 566 -17.38 5.25 23.72
C LEU A 566 -16.72 5.99 24.89
N GLU A 567 -17.53 6.36 25.90
CA GLU A 567 -17.03 7.08 27.07
C GLU A 567 -15.98 6.24 27.80
N VAL A 568 -14.81 6.82 27.98
CA VAL A 568 -13.78 6.33 28.89
C VAL A 568 -13.76 7.33 30.04
N ASP A 569 -14.09 6.90 31.24
CA ASP A 569 -13.95 7.76 32.41
C ASP A 569 -12.52 8.26 32.50
N ALA A 570 -12.36 9.57 32.41
CA ALA A 570 -11.06 10.24 32.37
C ALA A 570 -10.48 10.28 33.79
N ASP A 571 -9.80 9.22 34.21
CA ASP A 571 -8.87 9.28 35.34
C ASP A 571 -7.51 9.77 34.88
N GLU A 572 -7.05 10.86 35.51
CA GLU A 572 -5.71 11.45 35.67
C GLU A 572 -4.66 11.41 34.54
N ASP A 573 -4.80 10.63 33.48
CA ASP A 573 -3.96 10.72 32.27
C ASP A 573 -4.46 11.84 31.31
N SER A 574 -4.81 13.01 31.85
CA SER A 574 -5.16 14.21 31.07
C SER A 574 -4.11 14.66 30.03
N VAL A 575 -2.90 14.12 30.13
CA VAL A 575 -1.82 14.30 29.15
C VAL A 575 -2.16 13.63 27.80
N VAL A 576 -2.88 12.50 27.81
CA VAL A 576 -3.32 11.81 26.56
C VAL A 576 -4.42 12.62 25.86
N GLN A 577 -5.36 13.18 26.63
CA GLN A 577 -6.42 14.04 26.11
C GLN A 577 -5.85 15.35 25.53
N GLN A 578 -4.89 15.98 26.21
CA GLN A 578 -4.19 17.18 25.71
C GLN A 578 -3.31 16.87 24.49
N MET A 579 -2.68 15.67 24.40
CA MET A 579 -1.92 15.27 23.21
C MET A 579 -2.79 14.89 22.02
N LEU A 580 -3.96 14.29 22.21
CA LEU A 580 -4.92 13.97 21.14
C LEU A 580 -5.62 15.23 20.60
N VAL A 581 -5.96 16.17 21.45
CA VAL A 581 -6.49 17.49 21.04
C VAL A 581 -5.41 18.30 20.31
N LYS A 582 -4.13 18.16 20.66
CA LYS A 582 -2.98 18.79 19.97
C LYS A 582 -2.56 18.11 18.66
N SER A 583 -3.05 16.91 18.34
CA SER A 583 -2.47 16.10 17.25
C SER A 583 -3.32 15.99 15.98
N VAL A 584 -4.49 16.60 15.87
CA VAL A 584 -5.20 16.72 14.59
C VAL A 584 -4.55 17.83 13.78
N ARG A 585 -3.38 17.54 13.22
CA ARG A 585 -2.78 18.43 12.21
C ARG A 585 -3.54 18.24 10.90
N ARG A 586 -4.13 19.32 10.39
CA ARG A 586 -4.84 19.36 9.12
C ARG A 586 -3.93 19.93 8.05
N SER A 587 -3.86 19.28 6.88
CA SER A 587 -3.11 19.83 5.76
C SER A 587 -3.89 20.97 5.14
N VAL A 588 -3.25 22.13 5.00
CA VAL A 588 -3.83 23.33 4.38
C VAL A 588 -4.10 23.07 2.89
N PRO A 589 -5.35 23.16 2.41
CA PRO A 589 -5.63 23.12 0.97
C PRO A 589 -5.05 24.31 0.21
N ASN A 590 -5.05 24.24 -1.10
CA ASN A 590 -4.73 25.40 -1.93
C ASN A 590 -6.00 26.20 -2.19
N PHE A 591 -6.08 27.39 -1.60
CA PHE A 591 -7.22 28.32 -1.73
C PHE A 591 -6.98 29.39 -2.81
N ILE A 592 -5.75 29.53 -3.34
CA ILE A 592 -5.43 30.57 -4.30
C ILE A 592 -6.18 30.35 -5.61
N GLY A 593 -6.87 31.39 -6.09
CA GLY A 593 -7.63 31.38 -7.33
C GLY A 593 -9.11 31.00 -7.20
N TYR A 594 -9.56 30.65 -5.98
CA TYR A 594 -10.99 30.46 -5.68
C TYR A 594 -11.60 31.81 -5.23
N ASP A 595 -12.90 31.98 -5.42
CA ASP A 595 -13.58 33.12 -4.81
C ASP A 595 -13.73 32.94 -3.29
N ARG A 596 -14.12 34.01 -2.61
CA ARG A 596 -14.23 34.04 -1.15
C ARG A 596 -15.17 32.96 -0.61
N ASP A 597 -16.32 32.78 -1.27
CA ASP A 597 -17.34 31.84 -0.83
C ASP A 597 -16.92 30.39 -1.10
N GLU A 598 -16.39 30.09 -2.29
CA GLU A 598 -15.83 28.78 -2.64
C GLU A 598 -14.66 28.39 -1.70
N ALA A 599 -13.77 29.33 -1.40
CA ALA A 599 -12.68 29.10 -0.46
C ALA A 599 -13.20 28.85 0.97
N GLY A 600 -14.25 29.55 1.37
CA GLY A 600 -14.92 29.35 2.65
C GLY A 600 -15.57 27.98 2.77
N ASP A 601 -16.26 27.51 1.73
CA ASP A 601 -16.88 26.19 1.71
C ASP A 601 -15.85 25.07 1.67
N MET A 602 -14.78 25.25 0.92
CA MET A 602 -13.67 24.30 0.90
C MET A 602 -12.97 24.20 2.26
N ALA A 603 -12.83 25.33 2.95
CA ALA A 603 -12.28 25.39 4.31
C ALA A 603 -13.20 24.68 5.32
N LYS A 604 -14.53 24.89 5.24
CA LYS A 604 -15.52 24.18 6.08
C LYS A 604 -15.46 22.67 5.85
N GLN A 605 -15.41 22.21 4.59
CA GLN A 605 -15.28 20.78 4.28
C GLN A 605 -13.98 20.18 4.81
N ALA A 606 -12.88 20.93 4.76
CA ALA A 606 -11.60 20.52 5.34
C ALA A 606 -11.55 20.66 6.87
N GLY A 607 -12.55 21.30 7.48
CA GLY A 607 -12.61 21.61 8.91
C GLY A 607 -11.53 22.59 9.36
N ILE A 608 -11.07 23.50 8.48
CA ILE A 608 -9.98 24.45 8.72
C ILE A 608 -10.58 25.84 8.96
N PRO A 609 -10.28 26.50 10.10
CA PRO A 609 -10.67 27.88 10.31
C PRO A 609 -9.94 28.78 9.30
N VAL A 610 -10.67 29.65 8.62
CA VAL A 610 -10.09 30.66 7.71
C VAL A 610 -10.50 32.05 8.14
N SER A 611 -9.60 33.00 7.94
CA SER A 611 -9.87 34.44 8.07
C SER A 611 -9.59 35.12 6.74
N PHE A 612 -10.51 36.00 6.34
CA PHE A 612 -10.36 36.78 5.12
C PHE A 612 -10.01 38.24 5.50
N ASN A 613 -9.32 38.95 4.58
CA ASN A 613 -9.27 40.41 4.62
C ASN A 613 -10.65 41.00 4.26
N ASP A 614 -10.83 42.30 4.45
CA ASP A 614 -12.13 42.99 4.24
C ASP A 614 -12.50 43.13 2.75
N GLU A 615 -11.70 42.62 1.83
CA GLU A 615 -11.94 42.69 0.38
C GLU A 615 -12.73 41.48 -0.13
N GLU A 616 -13.72 41.75 -0.99
CA GLU A 616 -14.43 40.71 -1.73
C GLU A 616 -13.70 40.39 -3.04
N GLY A 617 -13.71 39.12 -3.46
CA GLY A 617 -13.12 38.67 -4.72
C GLY A 617 -12.29 37.41 -4.63
N LEU A 618 -11.34 37.23 -5.56
CA LEU A 618 -10.53 36.05 -5.62
C LEU A 618 -9.42 36.04 -4.57
N VAL A 619 -9.18 34.88 -3.97
CA VAL A 619 -8.04 34.63 -3.08
C VAL A 619 -6.73 34.71 -3.88
N ILE A 620 -5.93 35.73 -3.61
CA ILE A 620 -4.62 35.95 -4.26
C ILE A 620 -3.46 35.52 -3.37
N GLY A 621 -3.68 35.30 -2.09
CA GLY A 621 -2.66 34.89 -1.13
C GLY A 621 -3.23 34.07 0.01
N GLN A 622 -2.42 33.13 0.53
CA GLN A 622 -2.74 32.36 1.72
C GLN A 622 -1.53 32.19 2.64
N THR A 623 -1.79 32.22 3.94
CA THR A 623 -0.78 31.96 4.98
C THR A 623 -1.41 31.14 6.10
N PRO A 624 -0.89 29.94 6.43
CA PRO A 624 0.27 29.25 5.84
C PRO A 624 0.05 28.78 4.39
N ARG A 625 1.15 28.38 3.73
CA ARG A 625 1.09 27.88 2.35
C ARG A 625 0.33 26.54 2.27
N SER A 626 -0.18 26.23 1.10
CA SER A 626 -0.76 24.92 0.78
C SER A 626 0.20 23.78 1.13
N GLY A 627 -0.33 22.69 1.74
CA GLY A 627 0.45 21.55 2.23
C GLY A 627 1.08 21.73 3.62
N SER A 628 1.03 22.94 4.21
CA SER A 628 1.43 23.14 5.61
C SER A 628 0.50 22.39 6.55
N MET A 629 1.01 21.96 7.70
CA MET A 629 0.23 21.25 8.70
C MET A 629 -0.20 22.22 9.82
N LEU A 630 -1.49 22.44 9.93
CA LEU A 630 -2.12 23.30 10.96
C LEU A 630 -2.41 22.53 12.23
N GLY A 631 -2.16 23.17 13.38
CA GLY A 631 -2.67 22.76 14.70
C GLY A 631 -4.16 23.12 14.88
N ASN A 632 -4.76 22.64 15.96
CA ASN A 632 -6.22 22.85 16.22
C ASN A 632 -6.61 24.31 16.40
N ASP A 633 -5.71 25.14 16.91
CA ASP A 633 -5.96 26.57 17.22
C ASP A 633 -5.40 27.51 16.15
N GLU A 634 -4.87 26.96 15.06
CA GLU A 634 -4.30 27.76 13.96
C GLU A 634 -5.35 27.94 12.85
N SER A 635 -5.38 29.13 12.26
CA SER A 635 -6.24 29.48 11.13
C SER A 635 -5.41 29.84 9.90
N VAL A 636 -6.01 29.66 8.72
CA VAL A 636 -5.41 30.15 7.47
C VAL A 636 -5.92 31.56 7.19
N ARG A 637 -4.98 32.48 7.02
CA ARG A 637 -5.32 33.82 6.55
C ARG A 637 -5.33 33.83 5.03
N LEU A 638 -6.48 34.21 4.47
CA LEU A 638 -6.71 34.34 3.04
C LEU A 638 -6.78 35.81 2.68
N THR A 639 -6.01 36.23 1.68
CA THR A 639 -5.99 37.59 1.16
C THR A 639 -6.76 37.60 -0.15
N CYS A 640 -7.89 38.30 -0.17
CA CYS A 640 -8.70 38.51 -1.38
C CYS A 640 -8.35 39.85 -2.02
N ALA A 641 -8.46 39.93 -3.33
CA ALA A 641 -8.39 41.19 -4.07
C ALA A 641 -9.81 41.64 -4.43
N SER A 642 -10.15 42.89 -4.12
CA SER A 642 -11.45 43.46 -4.45
C SER A 642 -11.67 43.57 -5.95
N ASN A 643 -12.86 43.17 -6.39
CA ASN A 643 -13.36 43.35 -7.76
C ASN A 643 -14.12 44.69 -7.91
N GLU A 644 -13.70 45.79 -7.26
CA GLU A 644 -14.39 47.05 -7.50
C GLU A 644 -13.98 47.68 -8.85
N PRO A 645 -14.94 48.03 -9.68
CA PRO A 645 -14.66 48.65 -10.96
C PRO A 645 -14.46 50.17 -10.80
N ASN A 646 -13.26 50.60 -10.49
CA ASN A 646 -12.90 51.96 -10.79
C ASN A 646 -12.59 52.08 -12.30
N GLY A 647 -13.61 52.27 -13.12
CA GLY A 647 -13.58 53.00 -14.40
C GLY A 647 -12.71 52.50 -15.56
N ARG A 648 -11.94 51.38 -15.42
CA ARG A 648 -11.24 50.68 -16.52
C ARG A 648 -11.20 49.19 -16.22
N GLN A 649 -11.99 48.40 -16.91
CA GLN A 649 -11.99 46.92 -16.81
C GLN A 649 -10.64 46.37 -17.32
N ASP A 650 -9.71 46.23 -16.44
CA ASP A 650 -8.51 45.39 -16.67
C ASP A 650 -8.91 43.90 -16.45
N LEU A 651 -9.32 43.22 -17.53
CA LEU A 651 -9.69 41.79 -17.47
C LEU A 651 -8.43 40.95 -17.25
N VAL A 652 -8.36 40.25 -16.12
CA VAL A 652 -7.24 39.36 -15.79
C VAL A 652 -7.56 37.91 -16.24
N VAL A 653 -6.64 37.28 -16.96
CA VAL A 653 -6.76 35.91 -17.46
C VAL A 653 -6.74 34.92 -16.31
N PRO A 654 -7.80 34.12 -16.12
CA PRO A 654 -7.84 33.08 -15.09
C PRO A 654 -7.01 31.85 -15.48
N GLN A 655 -6.70 31.00 -14.49
CA GLN A 655 -6.09 29.68 -14.72
C GLN A 655 -7.15 28.73 -15.29
N LEU A 656 -6.95 28.26 -16.53
CA LEU A 656 -7.89 27.41 -17.25
C LEU A 656 -7.29 26.06 -17.63
N VAL A 657 -5.99 25.92 -17.60
CA VAL A 657 -5.31 24.65 -17.93
C VAL A 657 -5.72 23.56 -16.96
N GLY A 658 -6.16 22.43 -17.50
CA GLY A 658 -6.69 21.29 -16.73
C GLY A 658 -8.22 21.24 -16.64
N LEU A 659 -8.93 22.35 -16.92
CA LEU A 659 -10.39 22.38 -16.92
C LEU A 659 -10.97 21.72 -18.18
N PRO A 660 -12.15 21.05 -18.11
CA PRO A 660 -12.93 20.75 -19.29
C PRO A 660 -13.23 22.01 -20.09
N VAL A 661 -13.21 21.96 -21.41
CA VAL A 661 -13.42 23.13 -22.27
C VAL A 661 -14.73 23.89 -21.96
N ARG A 662 -15.81 23.16 -21.62
CA ARG A 662 -17.09 23.78 -21.24
C ARG A 662 -16.98 24.59 -19.94
N SER A 663 -16.28 24.07 -18.94
CA SER A 663 -16.02 24.78 -17.68
C SER A 663 -15.12 25.98 -17.88
N ALA A 664 -14.08 25.86 -18.72
CA ALA A 664 -13.20 26.98 -19.05
C ALA A 664 -13.93 28.10 -19.78
N LEU A 665 -14.84 27.76 -20.69
CA LEU A 665 -15.68 28.74 -21.40
C LEU A 665 -16.67 29.45 -20.47
N ASN A 666 -17.26 28.75 -19.51
CA ASN A 666 -18.12 29.36 -18.49
C ASN A 666 -17.33 30.38 -17.65
N VAL A 667 -16.14 30.00 -17.14
CA VAL A 667 -15.28 30.87 -16.35
C VAL A 667 -14.85 32.13 -17.13
N LEU A 668 -14.63 32.02 -18.43
CA LEU A 668 -14.31 33.17 -19.29
C LEU A 668 -15.55 34.00 -19.62
N GLY A 669 -16.69 33.35 -19.87
CA GLY A 669 -17.98 34.01 -20.17
C GLY A 669 -18.48 34.85 -18.99
N ASP A 670 -18.40 34.32 -17.77
CA ASP A 670 -18.78 35.03 -16.54
C ASP A 670 -17.96 36.29 -16.31
N ARG A 671 -16.75 36.36 -16.87
CA ARG A 671 -15.83 37.50 -16.80
C ARG A 671 -15.85 38.39 -18.05
N GLY A 672 -16.72 38.10 -19.00
CA GLY A 672 -16.80 38.86 -20.25
C GLY A 672 -15.57 38.71 -21.16
N ILE A 673 -14.75 37.68 -20.96
CA ILE A 673 -13.52 37.45 -21.74
C ILE A 673 -13.85 36.58 -22.94
N ARG A 674 -13.55 37.02 -24.15
CA ARG A 674 -13.71 36.22 -25.37
C ARG A 674 -12.64 35.13 -25.45
N ALA A 675 -13.05 33.93 -25.90
CA ALA A 675 -12.16 32.80 -26.07
C ALA A 675 -12.20 32.26 -27.50
N VAL A 676 -11.05 31.83 -27.99
CA VAL A 676 -10.92 31.00 -29.18
C VAL A 676 -10.48 29.62 -28.76
N VAL A 677 -11.22 28.59 -29.13
CA VAL A 677 -10.95 27.20 -28.73
C VAL A 677 -10.43 26.40 -29.92
N ASN A 678 -9.25 25.81 -29.77
CA ASN A 678 -8.70 24.84 -30.70
C ASN A 678 -8.70 23.46 -30.07
N GLY A 679 -9.50 22.53 -30.65
CA GLY A 679 -9.63 21.17 -30.16
C GLY A 679 -10.84 20.97 -29.24
N SER A 680 -10.94 19.80 -28.61
CA SER A 680 -12.03 19.39 -27.70
C SER A 680 -11.48 18.68 -26.47
N GLY A 681 -12.28 18.60 -25.38
CA GLY A 681 -11.88 17.88 -24.15
C GLY A 681 -11.41 18.82 -23.05
N ARG A 682 -10.15 18.69 -22.59
CA ARG A 682 -9.58 19.53 -21.53
C ARG A 682 -8.61 20.54 -22.10
N VAL A 683 -8.54 21.70 -21.47
CA VAL A 683 -7.55 22.76 -21.81
C VAL A 683 -6.16 22.29 -21.40
N VAL A 684 -5.28 22.14 -22.37
CA VAL A 684 -3.88 21.74 -22.17
C VAL A 684 -2.92 22.94 -22.23
N ARG A 685 -3.33 23.98 -22.91
CA ARG A 685 -2.56 25.26 -23.00
C ARG A 685 -3.53 26.42 -23.15
N GLN A 686 -3.17 27.53 -22.54
CA GLN A 686 -3.85 28.81 -22.71
C GLN A 686 -2.88 29.91 -23.03
N GLU A 687 -3.29 30.84 -23.87
CA GLU A 687 -2.56 32.09 -24.16
C GLU A 687 -3.57 33.25 -24.19
N PRO A 688 -3.32 34.32 -23.43
CA PRO A 688 -2.13 34.59 -22.57
C PRO A 688 -2.10 33.74 -21.30
N VAL A 689 -0.92 33.75 -20.64
CA VAL A 689 -0.70 33.06 -19.37
C VAL A 689 -1.62 33.59 -18.27
N PRO A 690 -1.99 32.76 -17.26
CA PRO A 690 -2.79 33.18 -16.13
C PRO A 690 -2.17 34.38 -15.40
N GLY A 691 -3.01 35.33 -14.95
CA GLY A 691 -2.58 36.52 -14.24
C GLY A 691 -2.21 37.71 -15.17
N ARG A 692 -2.15 37.51 -16.48
CA ARG A 692 -1.94 38.61 -17.42
C ARG A 692 -3.20 39.46 -17.56
N ARG A 693 -3.06 40.78 -17.56
CA ARG A 693 -4.13 41.75 -17.85
C ARG A 693 -4.40 41.81 -19.36
N LEU A 694 -5.69 41.65 -19.75
CA LEU A 694 -6.15 41.77 -21.13
C LEU A 694 -6.64 43.18 -21.45
N ARG A 695 -6.40 43.63 -22.67
CA ARG A 695 -7.10 44.79 -23.23
C ARG A 695 -8.46 44.39 -23.76
N GLN A 696 -9.43 45.27 -23.79
CA GLN A 696 -10.84 44.97 -24.19
C GLN A 696 -11.01 44.23 -25.53
N THR A 697 -10.01 44.27 -26.41
CA THR A 697 -10.01 43.62 -27.73
C THR A 697 -9.26 42.28 -27.76
N GLU A 698 -8.53 41.91 -26.69
CA GLU A 698 -7.73 40.70 -26.64
C GLU A 698 -8.60 39.50 -26.29
N GLN A 699 -8.27 38.34 -26.88
CA GLN A 699 -8.96 37.06 -26.67
C GLN A 699 -8.03 36.06 -26.02
N VAL A 700 -8.60 35.09 -25.29
CA VAL A 700 -7.84 33.98 -24.72
C VAL A 700 -7.90 32.82 -25.68
N LEU A 701 -6.78 32.33 -26.16
CA LEU A 701 -6.66 31.15 -26.99
C LEU A 701 -6.55 29.91 -26.06
N LEU A 702 -7.47 28.98 -26.20
CA LEU A 702 -7.48 27.72 -25.49
C LEU A 702 -7.12 26.59 -26.46
N GLN A 703 -6.05 25.89 -26.18
CA GLN A 703 -5.73 24.63 -26.86
C GLN A 703 -6.27 23.48 -26.00
N CYS A 704 -7.21 22.73 -26.56
CA CYS A 704 -7.91 21.65 -25.88
C CYS A 704 -7.58 20.32 -26.54
N GLU A 705 -7.47 19.28 -25.73
CA GLU A 705 -7.27 17.92 -26.20
C GLU A 705 -8.27 17.01 -25.51
N SER A 706 -8.83 16.04 -26.27
CA SER A 706 -9.71 15.03 -25.69
C SER A 706 -8.96 14.19 -24.67
N SER A 707 -9.59 13.78 -23.59
CA SER A 707 -9.01 12.92 -22.55
C SER A 707 -8.55 11.54 -23.07
N ILE A 708 -8.79 11.26 -24.35
CA ILE A 708 -8.41 10.05 -25.08
C ILE A 708 -7.51 10.48 -26.26
N ASP A 709 -6.39 11.09 -25.99
CA ASP A 709 -5.36 11.26 -27.02
C ASP A 709 -4.24 10.23 -26.79
N VAL A 710 -4.42 9.07 -27.43
CA VAL A 710 -3.44 7.99 -27.50
C VAL A 710 -2.06 8.52 -27.97
N ARG A 711 -2.01 9.66 -28.64
CA ARG A 711 -0.79 10.32 -29.12
C ARG A 711 0.11 10.84 -28.02
N LYS A 712 -0.43 11.13 -26.82
CA LYS A 712 0.36 11.64 -25.67
C LYS A 712 0.86 10.53 -24.73
N LEU A 713 0.29 9.34 -24.78
CA LEU A 713 0.77 8.17 -24.05
C LEU A 713 2.02 7.54 -24.69
N ILE A 714 2.34 7.95 -25.92
CA ILE A 714 3.36 7.32 -26.78
C ILE A 714 4.57 8.23 -27.04
N LEU A 715 4.55 9.49 -26.60
CA LEU A 715 5.68 10.41 -26.73
C LEU A 715 6.51 10.47 -25.44
#